data_987f96c15d428383a89b6830e4170c87
#
_entry.id   987f96c15d428383a89b6830e4170c87
#
_cell.length_a   1.000
_cell.length_b   1.000
_cell.length_c   1.000
_cell.angle_alpha   90.00
_cell.angle_beta   90.00
_cell.angle_gamma   90.00
#
_symmetry.space_group_name_H-M   'P 1'
#
loop_
_entity.id
_entity.type
_entity.pdbx_description
1 polymer ?
#
loop_
_entity_poly.entity_id
_entity_poly.type
_entity_poly.pdbx_seq_one_letter_code
_entity_poly.pdbx_strand_id
1 'polypeptide(L)'
;MRGAMTENRRCARIRSGTVCGGTLDLDGFCDRCGHKSDSDQRSTSDSALSARTGTRLTWRATTATGLVSLPIVEQDDPRRALMTNPVVPISKRTCRCGRPAGREGSPPPSQGVCQCGRVFSFSPRLIKGDVVIGQYQVEGCIAHGGLGWIYLARDRNLDGSWVVLKGLLNEDDADAADAAIAERRFLIEVQHPNIVQIRNFVEQDGAGYIVMEYLPGKSIRELRQRVDGHRILPVDSAIEFILAILPAFGYLHDLGLLYCDFKPDNVINTVNAVKLIDLGAVYQIGMSTVHFGTKGYQAPEVAESGPSVASDLYTVGRTLAILCADFEERTTKYEYALPGPAEIPLFDKFDSLYRFLLRATAFGPAERFASAAEMRAQLLLIQYEVVATLRGDVEAPRSTIFTPEQRAAVEGVDPNALPKLLDRSGDDVPLPLEASIRAAQSLLDAGRIDEVDAVCASIEAADPDEWRATWLRGIAGLRRGDISAARKCFEQVYARIPGETGPKLALAFAAESEGDIPCAIRLYDTVSRTSPPTTSAAFGLARCSIGLGERERTLDAYRRVPHGARSWVKARVETVRVLIQRTDSYSPTWSDLVAASEVLDGIELEPPQRAELEGRLLGEALAQLRSGAAPPAGVTNLVGLPLTERDVRHGIESAYRTLARYSARRSERILFVDRANSVRARSWI
;
A
#
# COMPACT_ATOMS: atom_id res chain seq x y z
N MET A 1 20.98 -41.03 -26.45
CA MET A 1 19.98 -42.08 -26.21
C MET A 1 19.85 -42.31 -24.72
N ARG A 2 18.81 -41.73 -24.09
CA ARG A 2 18.17 -42.22 -22.86
C ARG A 2 16.84 -41.48 -22.86
N GLY A 3 15.73 -42.26 -23.08
CA GLY A 3 14.38 -41.74 -23.13
C GLY A 3 13.86 -41.37 -21.76
N ALA A 4 13.27 -40.20 -21.67
CA ALA A 4 12.44 -39.82 -20.56
C ALA A 4 11.05 -40.45 -20.73
N MET A 5 10.66 -41.31 -19.81
CA MET A 5 9.32 -41.88 -19.69
C MET A 5 8.34 -40.73 -19.37
N THR A 6 7.46 -40.42 -20.32
CA THR A 6 6.31 -39.55 -20.09
C THR A 6 5.27 -40.33 -19.29
N GLU A 7 5.02 -39.97 -18.04
CA GLU A 7 3.86 -40.44 -17.30
C GLU A 7 2.59 -39.95 -17.98
N ASN A 8 1.79 -40.88 -18.47
CA ASN A 8 0.47 -40.67 -19.06
C ASN A 8 -0.51 -40.23 -17.96
N ARG A 9 -0.67 -38.91 -17.75
CA ARG A 9 -1.66 -38.36 -16.81
C ARG A 9 -3.06 -38.49 -17.39
N ARG A 10 -4.02 -39.07 -16.64
CA ARG A 10 -5.42 -39.24 -17.08
C ARG A 10 -6.33 -38.15 -16.54
N CYS A 11 -7.31 -37.73 -17.35
CA CYS A 11 -8.31 -36.74 -17.00
C CYS A 11 -9.30 -37.29 -15.94
N ALA A 12 -9.38 -36.65 -14.81
CA ALA A 12 -10.27 -37.05 -13.69
C ALA A 12 -11.66 -36.36 -13.74
N ARG A 13 -12.00 -35.61 -14.79
CA ARG A 13 -13.28 -34.89 -14.90
C ARG A 13 -14.46 -35.87 -14.95
N ILE A 14 -15.46 -35.60 -14.11
CA ILE A 14 -16.72 -36.37 -14.11
C ILE A 14 -17.74 -35.68 -15.02
N ARG A 15 -18.31 -36.45 -15.99
CA ARG A 15 -19.45 -36.03 -16.80
C ARG A 15 -20.56 -37.07 -16.64
N SER A 16 -21.75 -36.63 -16.26
CA SER A 16 -22.94 -37.51 -16.08
C SER A 16 -22.66 -38.76 -15.22
N GLY A 17 -21.89 -38.60 -14.14
CA GLY A 17 -21.56 -39.68 -13.20
C GLY A 17 -20.42 -40.62 -13.63
N THR A 18 -19.78 -40.39 -14.77
CA THR A 18 -18.69 -41.22 -15.29
C THR A 18 -17.41 -40.39 -15.44
N VAL A 19 -16.24 -40.92 -15.00
CA VAL A 19 -14.93 -40.29 -15.16
C VAL A 19 -14.54 -40.31 -16.65
N CYS A 20 -14.06 -39.16 -17.16
CA CYS A 20 -13.70 -38.97 -18.55
C CYS A 20 -12.61 -39.97 -19.04
N GLY A 21 -11.55 -40.15 -18.24
CA GLY A 21 -10.48 -41.12 -18.50
C GLY A 21 -9.63 -40.86 -19.77
N GLY A 22 -9.76 -39.69 -20.42
CA GLY A 22 -8.90 -39.29 -21.54
C GLY A 22 -7.47 -38.95 -21.05
N THR A 23 -6.52 -38.84 -21.99
CA THR A 23 -5.12 -38.52 -21.71
C THR A 23 -4.88 -37.01 -21.72
N LEU A 24 -4.08 -36.50 -20.83
CA LEU A 24 -3.70 -35.08 -20.81
C LEU A 24 -2.43 -34.85 -21.64
N ASP A 25 -2.45 -33.84 -22.52
CA ASP A 25 -1.28 -33.40 -23.26
C ASP A 25 -0.27 -32.63 -22.38
N LEU A 26 0.82 -32.15 -22.98
CA LEU A 26 1.88 -31.40 -22.26
C LEU A 26 1.40 -30.07 -21.68
N ASP A 27 0.34 -29.50 -22.24
CA ASP A 27 -0.29 -28.24 -21.80
C ASP A 27 -1.43 -28.47 -20.81
N GLY A 28 -1.71 -29.75 -20.46
CA GLY A 28 -2.69 -30.16 -19.48
C GLY A 28 -4.12 -30.27 -20.02
N PHE A 29 -4.32 -30.27 -21.33
CA PHE A 29 -5.65 -30.45 -21.95
C PHE A 29 -5.96 -31.93 -22.20
N CYS A 30 -7.21 -32.31 -21.96
CA CYS A 30 -7.68 -33.67 -22.21
C CYS A 30 -8.06 -33.90 -23.68
N ASP A 31 -7.48 -34.94 -24.30
CA ASP A 31 -7.75 -35.37 -25.68
C ASP A 31 -9.21 -35.78 -25.96
N ARG A 32 -9.95 -36.16 -24.90
CA ARG A 32 -11.30 -36.69 -25.00
C ARG A 32 -12.40 -35.66 -24.69
N CYS A 33 -12.17 -34.73 -23.78
CA CYS A 33 -13.19 -33.75 -23.35
C CYS A 33 -12.75 -32.30 -23.49
N GLY A 34 -11.54 -32.01 -23.96
CA GLY A 34 -10.99 -30.69 -24.19
C GLY A 34 -10.78 -29.85 -22.91
N HIS A 35 -10.93 -30.46 -21.73
CA HIS A 35 -10.82 -29.72 -20.46
C HIS A 35 -9.36 -29.66 -19.98
N LYS A 36 -8.94 -28.48 -19.50
CA LYS A 36 -7.64 -28.29 -18.87
C LYS A 36 -7.71 -28.77 -17.40
N SER A 37 -6.82 -29.68 -17.03
CA SER A 37 -6.72 -30.19 -15.66
C SER A 37 -5.92 -29.20 -14.80
N ASP A 38 -6.54 -28.65 -13.74
CA ASP A 38 -5.85 -27.85 -12.71
C ASP A 38 -5.08 -28.79 -11.76
N SER A 39 -3.87 -29.15 -12.13
CA SER A 39 -2.96 -29.91 -11.27
C SER A 39 -1.86 -29.01 -10.73
N ASP A 40 -2.21 -28.18 -9.74
CA ASP A 40 -1.28 -27.71 -8.72
C ASP A 40 -2.04 -27.18 -7.49
N GLN A 41 -2.56 -28.15 -6.70
CA GLN A 41 -2.86 -27.92 -5.29
C GLN A 41 -2.30 -29.11 -4.51
N ARG A 42 -1.09 -28.98 -4.03
CA ARG A 42 -0.58 -29.81 -2.91
C ARG A 42 -0.67 -29.01 -1.62
N SER A 43 -1.65 -29.43 -0.85
CA SER A 43 -1.74 -29.51 0.62
C SER A 43 -0.50 -29.14 1.42
N THR A 44 -0.67 -28.22 2.36
CA THR A 44 -0.03 -28.31 3.68
C THR A 44 -1.10 -28.33 4.75
N SER A 45 -0.91 -29.28 5.66
CA SER A 45 -1.78 -29.76 6.70
C SER A 45 -1.95 -28.81 7.89
N ASP A 46 -3.15 -28.86 8.41
CA ASP A 46 -3.59 -28.82 9.82
C ASP A 46 -2.78 -28.09 10.88
N SER A 47 -3.43 -27.09 11.44
CA SER A 47 -3.51 -27.01 12.90
C SER A 47 -4.87 -26.42 13.32
N ALA A 48 -5.61 -27.25 14.05
CA ALA A 48 -6.91 -26.94 14.63
C ALA A 48 -6.79 -25.93 15.76
N LEU A 49 -7.61 -24.87 15.73
CA LEU A 49 -8.01 -24.13 16.91
C LEU A 49 -9.44 -23.61 16.77
N SER A 50 -10.28 -24.26 17.56
CA SER A 50 -11.49 -23.79 18.25
C SER A 50 -12.46 -22.87 17.52
N ALA A 51 -13.65 -23.42 17.31
CA ALA A 51 -14.87 -22.76 16.85
C ALA A 51 -15.30 -21.60 17.76
N ARG A 52 -15.42 -20.41 17.17
CA ARG A 52 -16.39 -19.39 17.60
C ARG A 52 -17.16 -18.95 16.36
N THR A 53 -18.47 -19.01 16.43
CA THR A 53 -19.43 -18.65 15.41
C THR A 53 -19.30 -17.18 15.00
N GLY A 54 -18.50 -16.92 13.99
CA GLY A 54 -18.44 -15.67 13.26
C GLY A 54 -18.46 -16.02 11.77
N THR A 55 -19.30 -15.35 11.00
CA THR A 55 -19.43 -15.51 9.56
C THR A 55 -18.03 -15.45 8.92
N ARG A 56 -17.53 -16.58 8.42
CA ARG A 56 -16.24 -16.63 7.70
C ARG A 56 -16.41 -15.88 6.38
N LEU A 57 -15.81 -14.69 6.31
CA LEU A 57 -15.59 -13.98 5.05
C LEU A 57 -14.57 -14.78 4.24
N THR A 58 -14.96 -15.30 3.08
CA THR A 58 -14.03 -15.89 2.10
C THR A 58 -13.43 -14.76 1.26
N TRP A 59 -12.13 -14.80 1.00
CA TRP A 59 -11.40 -13.76 0.29
C TRP A 59 -11.06 -14.23 -1.12
N ARG A 60 -11.32 -13.39 -2.15
CA ARG A 60 -10.85 -13.62 -3.53
C ARG A 60 -9.97 -12.45 -3.98
N ALA A 61 -8.95 -12.76 -4.77
CA ALA A 61 -8.06 -11.78 -5.37
C ALA A 61 -8.69 -11.21 -6.67
N THR A 62 -9.55 -10.21 -6.55
CA THR A 62 -9.84 -9.27 -7.64
C THR A 62 -9.59 -7.88 -7.09
N THR A 63 -8.35 -7.49 -7.07
CA THR A 63 -7.90 -6.27 -6.38
C THR A 63 -7.14 -5.39 -7.35
N ALA A 64 -7.11 -4.10 -7.09
CA ALA A 64 -6.42 -3.11 -7.92
C ALA A 64 -4.91 -3.39 -7.98
N THR A 65 -4.34 -4.02 -6.95
CA THR A 65 -2.91 -4.32 -6.84
C THR A 65 -2.56 -5.79 -7.01
N GLY A 66 -3.49 -6.71 -6.79
CA GLY A 66 -3.21 -8.15 -6.67
C GLY A 66 -2.53 -8.57 -5.36
N LEU A 67 -2.22 -7.61 -4.47
CA LEU A 67 -1.50 -7.84 -3.21
C LEU A 67 -2.43 -8.18 -2.05
N VAL A 68 -3.64 -7.62 -2.06
CA VAL A 68 -4.60 -7.71 -0.97
C VAL A 68 -5.91 -8.26 -1.49
N SER A 69 -6.45 -9.28 -0.85
CA SER A 69 -7.77 -9.80 -1.18
C SER A 69 -8.83 -9.02 -0.43
N LEU A 70 -9.78 -8.44 -1.13
CA LEU A 70 -10.94 -7.80 -0.52
C LEU A 70 -11.98 -8.84 -0.08
N PRO A 71 -12.84 -8.54 0.94
CA PRO A 71 -13.87 -9.46 1.39
C PRO A 71 -14.81 -9.83 0.24
N ILE A 72 -15.06 -11.12 0.05
CA ILE A 72 -16.12 -11.57 -0.86
C ILE A 72 -17.45 -11.34 -0.17
N VAL A 73 -18.35 -10.66 -0.88
CA VAL A 73 -19.73 -10.53 -0.46
C VAL A 73 -20.54 -11.59 -1.18
N GLU A 74 -21.16 -12.50 -0.43
CA GLU A 74 -22.07 -13.49 -1.00
C GLU A 74 -23.24 -12.77 -1.69
N GLN A 75 -23.66 -13.29 -2.85
CA GLN A 75 -24.87 -12.80 -3.52
C GLN A 75 -26.09 -13.32 -2.78
N ASP A 76 -26.63 -12.51 -1.90
CA ASP A 76 -27.93 -12.77 -1.28
C ASP A 76 -29.09 -12.48 -2.24
N ASP A 77 -30.24 -13.12 -2.02
CA ASP A 77 -31.47 -12.73 -2.73
C ASP A 77 -31.73 -11.24 -2.50
N PRO A 78 -31.86 -10.42 -3.57
CA PRO A 78 -32.10 -8.97 -3.44
C PRO A 78 -33.26 -8.61 -2.55
N ARG A 79 -34.26 -9.50 -2.39
CA ARG A 79 -35.40 -9.30 -1.51
C ARG A 79 -35.05 -9.28 -0.02
N ARG A 80 -33.87 -9.80 0.37
CA ARG A 80 -33.41 -9.68 1.77
C ARG A 80 -33.07 -8.26 2.19
N ALA A 81 -32.81 -7.40 1.21
CA ALA A 81 -32.60 -5.96 1.46
C ALA A 81 -33.91 -5.19 1.72
N LEU A 82 -35.06 -5.80 1.48
CA LEU A 82 -36.35 -5.14 1.66
C LEU A 82 -36.63 -4.83 3.13
N MET A 83 -37.02 -3.59 3.40
CA MET A 83 -37.45 -3.15 4.72
C MET A 83 -38.83 -3.73 5.04
N THR A 84 -38.96 -4.44 6.16
CA THR A 84 -40.24 -4.99 6.63
C THR A 84 -41.21 -3.88 7.06
N ASN A 85 -40.69 -2.79 7.63
CA ASN A 85 -41.44 -1.60 8.00
C ASN A 85 -40.65 -0.35 7.58
N PRO A 86 -40.94 0.24 6.40
CA PRO A 86 -40.20 1.39 5.90
C PRO A 86 -40.55 2.67 6.68
N VAL A 87 -39.75 2.99 7.69
CA VAL A 87 -39.91 4.17 8.55
C VAL A 87 -38.62 4.98 8.57
N VAL A 88 -38.70 6.27 8.33
CA VAL A 88 -37.57 7.18 8.52
C VAL A 88 -37.29 7.36 10.01
N PRO A 89 -36.07 7.09 10.50
CA PRO A 89 -35.69 7.29 11.89
C PRO A 89 -36.04 8.73 12.36
N ILE A 90 -36.57 8.88 13.54
CA ILE A 90 -37.03 10.18 14.08
C ILE A 90 -35.91 11.22 14.07
N SER A 91 -34.69 10.81 14.44
CA SER A 91 -33.48 11.66 14.43
C SER A 91 -33.11 12.20 13.04
N LYS A 92 -33.51 11.51 11.96
CA LYS A 92 -33.23 11.88 10.55
C LYS A 92 -34.41 12.65 9.90
N ARG A 93 -35.52 12.83 10.60
CA ARG A 93 -36.69 13.55 10.05
C ARG A 93 -36.42 15.04 10.02
N THR A 94 -36.24 15.59 8.84
CA THR A 94 -36.04 17.03 8.59
C THR A 94 -36.94 17.48 7.46
N CYS A 95 -37.51 18.68 7.60
CA CYS A 95 -38.18 19.36 6.50
C CYS A 95 -37.13 19.85 5.48
N ARG A 96 -37.54 20.07 4.25
CA ARG A 96 -36.70 20.69 3.19
C ARG A 96 -36.12 22.06 3.55
N CYS A 97 -36.70 22.76 4.52
CA CYS A 97 -36.15 24.00 5.06
C CYS A 97 -34.96 23.77 6.02
N GLY A 98 -34.52 22.52 6.23
CA GLY A 98 -33.45 22.13 7.16
C GLY A 98 -33.89 21.96 8.62
N ARG A 99 -35.12 22.32 8.97
CA ARG A 99 -35.63 22.23 10.35
C ARG A 99 -36.09 20.82 10.67
N PRO A 100 -35.92 20.35 11.92
CA PRO A 100 -36.55 19.12 12.39
C PRO A 100 -38.08 19.16 12.16
N ALA A 101 -38.65 18.04 11.67
CA ALA A 101 -40.07 17.91 11.41
C ALA A 101 -40.59 16.53 11.79
N GLY A 102 -41.82 16.40 12.27
CA GLY A 102 -42.44 15.13 12.64
C GLY A 102 -41.65 14.35 13.72
N ARG A 103 -40.98 15.05 14.64
CA ARG A 103 -40.20 14.45 15.74
C ARG A 103 -40.97 14.47 17.06
N GLU A 104 -41.98 15.31 17.19
CA GLU A 104 -42.78 15.49 18.40
C GLU A 104 -44.11 14.73 18.29
N GLY A 105 -44.65 14.29 19.45
CA GLY A 105 -45.88 13.50 19.52
C GLY A 105 -45.62 12.03 19.88
N SER A 106 -46.68 11.32 20.31
CA SER A 106 -46.60 9.87 20.67
C SER A 106 -47.79 9.12 20.06
N PRO A 107 -47.60 8.44 18.91
CA PRO A 107 -46.38 8.34 18.08
C PRO A 107 -46.09 9.63 17.28
N PRO A 108 -44.80 9.88 16.96
CA PRO A 108 -44.44 11.03 16.13
C PRO A 108 -45.05 10.93 14.71
N PRO A 109 -45.68 11.98 14.18
CA PRO A 109 -46.40 11.90 12.92
C PRO A 109 -45.42 11.70 11.73
N SER A 110 -45.80 10.81 10.82
CA SER A 110 -45.04 10.58 9.58
C SER A 110 -45.37 11.59 8.48
N GLN A 111 -46.43 12.37 8.64
CA GLN A 111 -46.89 13.42 7.72
C GLN A 111 -47.38 14.64 8.51
N GLY A 112 -47.28 15.83 7.95
CA GLY A 112 -47.75 17.07 8.61
C GLY A 112 -47.24 18.33 7.91
N VAL A 113 -47.40 19.46 8.59
CA VAL A 113 -46.93 20.78 8.12
C VAL A 113 -45.78 21.23 9.01
N CYS A 114 -44.66 21.61 8.43
CA CYS A 114 -43.51 22.16 9.15
C CYS A 114 -43.81 23.60 9.59
N GLN A 115 -43.12 24.08 10.61
CA GLN A 115 -43.20 25.49 11.06
C GLN A 115 -42.91 26.52 9.94
N CYS A 116 -42.27 26.10 8.83
CA CYS A 116 -42.05 26.95 7.66
C CYS A 116 -43.24 26.99 6.68
N GLY A 117 -44.34 26.32 6.99
CA GLY A 117 -45.54 26.21 6.15
C GLY A 117 -45.53 25.10 5.11
N ARG A 118 -44.41 24.39 4.93
CA ARG A 118 -44.29 23.28 3.96
C ARG A 118 -44.82 21.97 4.54
N VAL A 119 -45.52 21.22 3.70
CA VAL A 119 -45.95 19.85 4.02
C VAL A 119 -44.73 18.93 4.04
N PHE A 120 -44.68 17.97 4.95
CA PHE A 120 -43.70 16.89 4.95
C PHE A 120 -44.39 15.54 5.00
N SER A 121 -43.79 14.55 4.31
CA SER A 121 -44.17 13.15 4.39
C SER A 121 -42.92 12.31 4.47
N PHE A 122 -42.86 11.41 5.44
CA PHE A 122 -41.77 10.42 5.64
C PHE A 122 -42.23 8.99 5.28
N SER A 123 -43.41 8.85 4.66
CA SER A 123 -43.87 7.56 4.15
C SER A 123 -43.40 7.33 2.71
N PRO A 124 -43.13 6.05 2.34
CA PRO A 124 -42.84 5.74 0.94
C PRO A 124 -43.97 6.11 0.02
N ARG A 125 -43.68 6.59 -1.17
CA ARG A 125 -44.64 6.96 -2.18
C ARG A 125 -45.10 5.78 -3.03
N LEU A 126 -44.14 4.87 -3.31
CA LEU A 126 -44.39 3.63 -4.04
C LEU A 126 -44.55 2.47 -3.06
N ILE A 127 -45.50 1.58 -3.32
CA ILE A 127 -45.70 0.34 -2.56
C ILE A 127 -45.42 -0.88 -3.43
N LYS A 128 -45.32 -2.03 -2.80
CA LYS A 128 -45.09 -3.32 -3.51
C LYS A 128 -46.22 -3.55 -4.52
N GLY A 129 -45.86 -3.83 -5.75
CA GLY A 129 -46.78 -4.09 -6.85
C GLY A 129 -47.02 -2.92 -7.79
N ASP A 130 -46.72 -1.68 -7.36
CA ASP A 130 -46.80 -0.50 -8.25
C ASP A 130 -45.90 -0.70 -9.48
N VAL A 131 -46.32 -0.16 -10.60
CA VAL A 131 -45.57 -0.25 -11.87
C VAL A 131 -45.30 1.17 -12.37
N VAL A 132 -44.06 1.58 -12.26
CA VAL A 132 -43.59 2.90 -12.71
C VAL A 132 -43.42 2.88 -14.22
N ILE A 133 -44.02 3.85 -14.91
CA ILE A 133 -44.09 4.03 -16.39
C ILE A 133 -44.40 2.74 -17.17
N GLY A 134 -45.19 1.82 -16.60
CA GLY A 134 -45.53 0.53 -17.24
C GLY A 134 -44.39 -0.49 -17.28
N GLN A 135 -43.19 -0.14 -16.87
CA GLN A 135 -41.98 -0.93 -17.02
C GLN A 135 -41.41 -1.48 -15.70
N TYR A 136 -41.28 -0.65 -14.67
CA TYR A 136 -40.57 -1.00 -13.45
C TYR A 136 -41.52 -1.41 -12.34
N GLN A 137 -41.61 -2.71 -12.05
CA GLN A 137 -42.46 -3.25 -10.99
C GLN A 137 -41.75 -3.19 -9.65
N VAL A 138 -42.31 -2.44 -8.71
CA VAL A 138 -41.76 -2.23 -7.38
C VAL A 138 -41.94 -3.47 -6.52
N GLU A 139 -40.87 -3.93 -5.88
CA GLU A 139 -40.88 -5.02 -4.87
C GLU A 139 -40.95 -4.46 -3.45
N GLY A 140 -40.46 -3.23 -3.20
CA GLY A 140 -40.51 -2.54 -1.93
C GLY A 140 -39.34 -1.62 -1.67
N CYS A 141 -39.29 -1.00 -0.50
CA CYS A 141 -38.20 -0.12 -0.08
C CYS A 141 -36.99 -0.90 0.42
N ILE A 142 -35.79 -0.40 0.07
CA ILE A 142 -34.51 -0.95 0.58
C ILE A 142 -33.78 0.06 1.47
N ALA A 143 -33.98 1.36 1.28
CA ALA A 143 -33.36 2.40 2.10
C ALA A 143 -34.11 3.74 1.97
N HIS A 144 -33.73 4.68 2.86
CA HIS A 144 -34.07 6.09 2.75
C HIS A 144 -32.79 6.91 2.76
N GLY A 145 -32.52 7.65 1.68
CA GLY A 145 -31.38 8.54 1.52
C GLY A 145 -31.73 10.02 1.73
N GLY A 146 -30.75 10.90 1.56
CA GLY A 146 -30.92 12.36 1.62
C GLY A 146 -31.89 12.92 0.58
N LEU A 147 -32.00 12.27 -0.58
CA LEU A 147 -32.87 12.66 -1.70
C LEU A 147 -34.20 11.90 -1.74
N GLY A 148 -34.52 11.03 -0.77
CA GLY A 148 -35.78 10.30 -0.71
C GLY A 148 -35.63 8.80 -0.53
N TRP A 149 -36.75 8.09 -0.81
CA TRP A 149 -36.80 6.64 -0.71
C TRP A 149 -36.09 5.94 -1.87
N ILE A 150 -35.50 4.81 -1.57
CA ILE A 150 -34.82 3.92 -2.52
C ILE A 150 -35.60 2.62 -2.58
N TYR A 151 -36.06 2.25 -3.77
CA TYR A 151 -36.89 1.08 -4.00
C TYR A 151 -36.14 0.02 -4.81
N LEU A 152 -36.35 -1.24 -4.45
CA LEU A 152 -36.01 -2.37 -5.29
C LEU A 152 -37.15 -2.63 -6.28
N ALA A 153 -36.84 -2.81 -7.55
CA ALA A 153 -37.82 -3.07 -8.58
C ALA A 153 -37.31 -4.09 -9.62
N ARG A 154 -38.23 -4.59 -10.43
CA ARG A 154 -37.93 -5.44 -11.57
C ARG A 154 -38.24 -4.70 -12.87
N ASP A 155 -37.30 -4.76 -13.81
CA ASP A 155 -37.52 -4.27 -15.16
C ASP A 155 -38.26 -5.34 -15.98
N ARG A 156 -39.53 -5.10 -16.29
CA ARG A 156 -40.40 -6.04 -17.02
C ARG A 156 -40.00 -6.22 -18.49
N ASN A 157 -39.29 -5.22 -19.04
CA ASN A 157 -38.82 -5.24 -20.43
C ASN A 157 -37.49 -5.99 -20.59
N LEU A 158 -36.78 -6.24 -19.43
CA LEU A 158 -35.50 -6.95 -19.40
C LEU A 158 -35.60 -8.22 -18.55
N ASP A 159 -36.54 -9.12 -18.89
CA ASP A 159 -36.76 -10.44 -18.24
C ASP A 159 -36.81 -10.38 -16.70
N GLY A 160 -37.33 -9.28 -16.14
CA GLY A 160 -37.44 -9.08 -14.70
C GLY A 160 -36.08 -8.85 -14.02
N SER A 161 -35.11 -8.30 -14.73
CA SER A 161 -33.81 -7.92 -14.15
C SER A 161 -34.00 -6.93 -13.00
N TRP A 162 -33.14 -7.07 -11.96
CA TRP A 162 -33.22 -6.18 -10.81
C TRP A 162 -32.68 -4.79 -11.13
N VAL A 163 -33.42 -3.80 -10.68
CA VAL A 163 -33.07 -2.36 -10.74
C VAL A 163 -33.39 -1.67 -9.42
N VAL A 164 -32.76 -0.54 -9.21
CA VAL A 164 -33.02 0.36 -8.07
C VAL A 164 -33.68 1.63 -8.61
N LEU A 165 -34.79 2.06 -7.99
CA LEU A 165 -35.41 3.35 -8.24
C LEU A 165 -35.09 4.27 -7.06
N LYS A 166 -34.37 5.38 -7.30
CA LYS A 166 -34.07 6.40 -6.30
C LYS A 166 -34.95 7.62 -6.55
N GLY A 167 -35.82 7.95 -5.59
CA GLY A 167 -36.69 9.10 -5.69
C GLY A 167 -35.92 10.42 -5.66
N LEU A 168 -36.36 11.40 -6.49
CA LEU A 168 -35.87 12.76 -6.47
C LEU A 168 -36.80 13.62 -5.59
N LEU A 169 -36.24 14.57 -4.84
CA LEU A 169 -37.00 15.36 -3.83
C LEU A 169 -37.94 16.42 -4.37
N ASN A 170 -38.06 16.63 -5.67
CA ASN A 170 -38.95 17.67 -6.25
C ASN A 170 -40.35 17.12 -6.42
N GLU A 171 -41.16 17.22 -5.36
CA GLU A 171 -42.48 16.58 -5.29
C GLU A 171 -43.68 17.53 -5.53
N ASP A 172 -43.46 18.85 -5.54
CA ASP A 172 -44.57 19.80 -5.56
C ASP A 172 -44.65 20.69 -6.83
N ASP A 173 -43.69 20.52 -7.77
CA ASP A 173 -43.60 21.28 -9.00
C ASP A 173 -43.08 20.38 -10.14
N ALA A 174 -43.95 20.01 -11.06
CA ALA A 174 -43.62 19.15 -12.20
C ALA A 174 -42.56 19.81 -13.11
N ASP A 175 -42.62 21.12 -13.29
CA ASP A 175 -41.65 21.86 -14.11
C ASP A 175 -40.27 21.86 -13.46
N ALA A 176 -40.18 21.89 -12.13
CA ALA A 176 -38.93 21.77 -11.37
C ALA A 176 -38.37 20.33 -11.39
N ALA A 177 -39.25 19.33 -11.42
CA ALA A 177 -38.82 17.91 -11.55
C ALA A 177 -38.24 17.65 -12.95
N ASP A 178 -38.88 18.13 -14.00
CA ASP A 178 -38.38 18.02 -15.39
C ASP A 178 -37.04 18.74 -15.57
N ALA A 179 -36.89 19.93 -15.01
CA ALA A 179 -35.65 20.68 -15.03
C ALA A 179 -34.52 19.91 -14.30
N ALA A 180 -34.79 19.34 -13.12
CA ALA A 180 -33.84 18.55 -12.36
C ALA A 180 -33.43 17.25 -13.05
N ILE A 181 -34.36 16.62 -13.81
CA ILE A 181 -34.08 15.45 -14.64
C ILE A 181 -33.25 15.87 -15.86
N ALA A 182 -33.60 16.96 -16.54
CA ALA A 182 -32.86 17.46 -17.68
C ALA A 182 -31.41 17.82 -17.32
N GLU A 183 -31.22 18.49 -16.17
CA GLU A 183 -29.92 18.87 -15.63
C GLU A 183 -29.02 17.65 -15.34
N ARG A 184 -29.59 16.45 -15.04
CA ARG A 184 -28.88 15.25 -14.70
C ARG A 184 -28.79 14.19 -15.80
N ARG A 185 -29.37 14.43 -16.95
CA ARG A 185 -29.36 13.47 -18.09
C ARG A 185 -27.97 13.11 -18.53
N PHE A 186 -26.98 14.00 -18.42
CA PHE A 186 -25.57 13.71 -18.72
C PHE A 186 -25.00 12.54 -17.89
N LEU A 187 -25.58 12.24 -16.72
CA LEU A 187 -25.16 11.12 -15.90
C LEU A 187 -25.41 9.73 -16.53
N ILE A 188 -26.28 9.65 -17.54
CA ILE A 188 -26.51 8.41 -18.32
C ILE A 188 -25.27 8.07 -19.15
N GLU A 189 -24.52 9.09 -19.58
CA GLU A 189 -23.30 8.94 -20.38
C GLU A 189 -22.09 8.49 -19.55
N VAL A 190 -22.19 8.60 -18.21
CA VAL A 190 -21.13 8.16 -17.29
C VAL A 190 -21.08 6.63 -17.26
N GLN A 191 -20.08 6.05 -17.91
CA GLN A 191 -19.86 4.62 -17.98
C GLN A 191 -18.46 4.25 -17.52
N HIS A 192 -18.35 3.68 -16.33
CA HIS A 192 -17.10 3.24 -15.76
C HIS A 192 -17.31 1.99 -14.88
N PRO A 193 -16.39 0.99 -14.87
CA PRO A 193 -16.56 -0.26 -14.11
C PRO A 193 -16.73 -0.04 -12.60
N ASN A 194 -16.16 1.03 -12.06
CA ASN A 194 -16.24 1.39 -10.64
C ASN A 194 -17.29 2.47 -10.33
N ILE A 195 -18.23 2.74 -11.24
CA ILE A 195 -19.37 3.63 -11.01
C ILE A 195 -20.66 2.86 -11.27
N VAL A 196 -21.70 3.11 -10.46
CA VAL A 196 -23.03 2.54 -10.70
C VAL A 196 -23.60 3.06 -12.03
N GLN A 197 -24.12 2.16 -12.83
CA GLN A 197 -24.72 2.53 -14.12
C GLN A 197 -26.13 3.08 -13.91
N ILE A 198 -26.36 4.33 -14.31
CA ILE A 198 -27.71 4.91 -14.47
C ILE A 198 -28.27 4.40 -15.80
N ARG A 199 -29.47 3.80 -15.76
CA ARG A 199 -30.14 3.24 -16.93
C ARG A 199 -31.16 4.19 -17.50
N ASN A 200 -31.87 4.93 -16.63
CA ASN A 200 -32.96 5.81 -17.06
C ASN A 200 -33.27 6.87 -16.02
N PHE A 201 -33.96 7.92 -16.46
CA PHE A 201 -34.65 8.88 -15.63
C PHE A 201 -36.15 8.85 -16.01
N VAL A 202 -37.01 8.66 -15.04
CA VAL A 202 -38.44 8.47 -15.27
C VAL A 202 -39.26 9.35 -14.32
N GLU A 203 -40.43 9.73 -14.77
CA GLU A 203 -41.42 10.48 -13.97
C GLU A 203 -42.69 9.65 -13.85
N GLN A 204 -43.27 9.63 -12.67
CA GLN A 204 -44.57 9.03 -12.37
C GLN A 204 -45.32 9.86 -11.34
N ASP A 205 -46.51 10.31 -11.66
CA ASP A 205 -47.40 11.08 -10.77
C ASP A 205 -46.73 12.33 -10.17
N GLY A 206 -45.98 13.08 -11.00
CA GLY A 206 -45.24 14.28 -10.61
C GLY A 206 -43.99 14.00 -9.71
N ALA A 207 -43.54 12.77 -9.62
CA ALA A 207 -42.31 12.41 -8.93
C ALA A 207 -41.27 11.83 -9.90
N GLY A 208 -40.06 12.40 -9.84
CA GLY A 208 -38.92 11.91 -10.61
C GLY A 208 -38.18 10.75 -9.92
N TYR A 209 -37.74 9.77 -10.72
CA TYR A 209 -36.94 8.64 -10.25
C TYR A 209 -35.73 8.43 -11.12
N ILE A 210 -34.56 8.16 -10.49
CA ILE A 210 -33.36 7.67 -11.14
C ILE A 210 -33.44 6.15 -11.14
N VAL A 211 -33.38 5.53 -12.32
CA VAL A 211 -33.29 4.08 -12.46
C VAL A 211 -31.83 3.67 -12.65
N MET A 212 -31.33 2.81 -11.77
CA MET A 212 -29.94 2.36 -11.82
C MET A 212 -29.84 0.83 -11.67
N GLU A 213 -28.70 0.27 -12.01
CA GLU A 213 -28.42 -1.14 -11.78
C GLU A 213 -28.52 -1.49 -10.28
N TYR A 214 -29.02 -2.68 -9.98
CA TYR A 214 -28.95 -3.25 -8.65
C TYR A 214 -27.57 -3.88 -8.43
N LEU A 215 -26.89 -3.51 -7.33
CA LEU A 215 -25.58 -4.02 -6.97
C LEU A 215 -25.70 -4.99 -5.78
N PRO A 216 -25.53 -6.31 -6.01
CA PRO A 216 -25.48 -7.28 -4.91
C PRO A 216 -24.16 -7.11 -4.17
N GLY A 217 -24.20 -6.50 -2.99
CA GLY A 217 -22.99 -6.19 -2.24
C GLY A 217 -23.27 -5.56 -0.89
N LYS A 218 -22.19 -5.17 -0.21
CA LYS A 218 -22.24 -4.42 1.06
C LYS A 218 -21.48 -3.11 0.92
N SER A 219 -21.98 -2.06 1.58
CA SER A 219 -21.24 -0.82 1.67
C SER A 219 -19.94 -1.01 2.45
N ILE A 220 -18.91 -0.20 2.13
CA ILE A 220 -17.65 -0.24 2.89
C ILE A 220 -17.92 0.06 4.37
N ARG A 221 -18.92 0.90 4.67
CA ARG A 221 -19.35 1.15 6.04
C ARG A 221 -19.76 -0.13 6.77
N GLU A 222 -20.53 -1.01 6.11
CA GLU A 222 -20.99 -2.29 6.70
C GLU A 222 -19.86 -3.29 6.87
N LEU A 223 -18.82 -3.21 6.04
CA LEU A 223 -17.64 -4.08 6.09
C LEU A 223 -16.68 -3.72 7.23
N ARG A 224 -16.80 -2.53 7.82
CA ARG A 224 -15.94 -2.09 8.93
C ARG A 224 -16.15 -2.97 10.15
N GLN A 225 -15.07 -3.54 10.66
CA GLN A 225 -15.07 -4.40 11.84
C GLN A 225 -14.92 -3.57 13.11
N ARG A 226 -15.44 -4.10 14.23
CA ARG A 226 -15.27 -3.47 15.53
C ARG A 226 -13.98 -3.96 16.17
N VAL A 227 -12.99 -3.07 16.28
CA VAL A 227 -11.69 -3.33 16.92
C VAL A 227 -11.51 -2.28 18.01
N ASP A 228 -11.32 -2.70 19.27
CA ASP A 228 -11.10 -1.81 20.43
C ASP A 228 -12.13 -0.66 20.54
N GLY A 229 -13.39 -0.96 20.23
CA GLY A 229 -14.48 0.04 20.27
C GLY A 229 -14.67 0.84 18.98
N HIS A 230 -13.67 0.92 18.11
CA HIS A 230 -13.67 1.64 16.84
C HIS A 230 -14.14 0.75 15.67
N ARG A 231 -14.81 1.36 14.69
CA ARG A 231 -15.22 0.69 13.45
C ARG A 231 -14.22 1.01 12.34
N ILE A 232 -13.28 0.10 12.12
CA ILE A 232 -12.20 0.26 11.15
C ILE A 232 -12.14 -0.89 10.14
N LEU A 233 -11.38 -0.70 9.07
CA LEU A 233 -10.89 -1.75 8.19
C LEU A 233 -9.41 -2.03 8.48
N PRO A 234 -8.90 -3.25 8.19
CA PRO A 234 -7.46 -3.46 8.07
C PRO A 234 -6.87 -2.44 7.10
N VAL A 235 -5.73 -1.84 7.46
CA VAL A 235 -5.14 -0.71 6.72
C VAL A 235 -4.87 -1.05 5.25
N ASP A 236 -4.36 -2.25 4.97
CA ASP A 236 -4.13 -2.75 3.61
C ASP A 236 -5.43 -2.87 2.80
N SER A 237 -6.52 -3.31 3.43
CA SER A 237 -7.83 -3.39 2.80
C SER A 237 -8.46 -2.01 2.57
N ALA A 238 -8.29 -1.07 3.51
CA ALA A 238 -8.77 0.31 3.35
C ALA A 238 -8.09 1.00 2.16
N ILE A 239 -6.77 0.87 2.04
CA ILE A 239 -5.99 1.39 0.91
C ILE A 239 -6.45 0.74 -0.40
N GLU A 240 -6.67 -0.58 -0.42
CA GLU A 240 -7.09 -1.31 -1.62
C GLU A 240 -8.44 -0.83 -2.13
N PHE A 241 -9.42 -0.55 -1.25
CA PHE A 241 -10.70 0.06 -1.64
C PHE A 241 -10.51 1.42 -2.30
N ILE A 242 -9.65 2.27 -1.76
CA ILE A 242 -9.39 3.59 -2.33
C ILE A 242 -8.67 3.48 -3.67
N LEU A 243 -7.68 2.59 -3.79
CA LEU A 243 -6.99 2.33 -5.06
C LEU A 243 -7.92 1.83 -6.16
N ALA A 244 -8.95 1.04 -5.80
CA ALA A 244 -9.96 0.57 -6.74
C ALA A 244 -10.90 1.69 -7.23
N ILE A 245 -11.14 2.72 -6.40
CA ILE A 245 -12.09 3.81 -6.69
C ILE A 245 -11.42 5.01 -7.37
N LEU A 246 -10.15 5.30 -7.11
CA LEU A 246 -9.47 6.47 -7.67
C LEU A 246 -9.54 6.57 -9.22
N PRO A 247 -9.53 5.47 -10.01
CA PRO A 247 -9.75 5.56 -11.45
C PRO A 247 -11.11 6.15 -11.83
N ALA A 248 -12.16 5.92 -11.02
CA ALA A 248 -13.47 6.50 -11.24
C ALA A 248 -13.48 8.03 -11.01
N PHE A 249 -12.72 8.50 -10.03
CA PHE A 249 -12.53 9.95 -9.83
C PHE A 249 -11.79 10.58 -11.01
N GLY A 250 -10.69 9.96 -11.48
CA GLY A 250 -9.98 10.45 -12.67
C GLY A 250 -10.91 10.57 -13.87
N TYR A 251 -11.70 9.53 -14.16
CA TYR A 251 -12.68 9.51 -15.23
C TYR A 251 -13.73 10.61 -15.11
N LEU A 252 -14.29 10.86 -13.89
CA LEU A 252 -15.24 11.95 -13.67
C LEU A 252 -14.58 13.31 -13.89
N HIS A 253 -13.38 13.52 -13.37
CA HIS A 253 -12.64 14.79 -13.51
C HIS A 253 -12.31 15.09 -14.99
N ASP A 254 -11.96 14.09 -15.78
CA ASP A 254 -11.72 14.22 -17.23
C ASP A 254 -12.98 14.63 -17.99
N LEU A 255 -14.18 14.26 -17.49
CA LEU A 255 -15.47 14.71 -18.02
C LEU A 255 -15.89 16.08 -17.48
N GLY A 256 -15.10 16.75 -16.64
CA GLY A 256 -15.47 18.01 -15.98
C GLY A 256 -16.50 17.83 -14.87
N LEU A 257 -16.59 16.65 -14.27
CA LEU A 257 -17.51 16.28 -13.22
C LEU A 257 -16.80 16.08 -11.88
N LEU A 258 -17.42 16.54 -10.80
CA LEU A 258 -16.95 16.37 -9.42
C LEU A 258 -17.95 15.52 -8.63
N TYR A 259 -17.47 14.59 -7.83
CA TYR A 259 -18.32 13.65 -7.09
C TYR A 259 -18.94 14.27 -5.81
N CYS A 260 -18.21 15.11 -5.11
CA CYS A 260 -18.59 15.98 -3.97
C CYS A 260 -18.97 15.31 -2.64
N ASP A 261 -19.53 14.10 -2.60
CA ASP A 261 -20.01 13.44 -1.37
C ASP A 261 -19.40 12.03 -1.18
N PHE A 262 -18.08 11.93 -1.28
CA PHE A 262 -17.40 10.65 -1.08
C PHE A 262 -17.30 10.28 0.40
N LYS A 263 -17.87 9.11 0.74
CA LYS A 263 -17.87 8.54 2.09
C LYS A 263 -18.10 7.04 2.04
N PRO A 264 -17.82 6.28 3.13
CA PRO A 264 -17.97 4.83 3.17
C PRO A 264 -19.37 4.29 2.84
N ASP A 265 -20.39 5.11 3.02
CA ASP A 265 -21.79 4.77 2.70
C ASP A 265 -22.05 4.69 1.19
N ASN A 266 -21.29 5.49 0.42
CA ASN A 266 -21.50 5.67 -1.03
C ASN A 266 -20.62 4.75 -1.89
N VAL A 267 -20.01 3.72 -1.29
CA VAL A 267 -19.21 2.71 -1.99
C VAL A 267 -19.72 1.32 -1.66
N ILE A 268 -20.06 0.55 -2.67
CA ILE A 268 -20.45 -0.86 -2.53
C ILE A 268 -19.33 -1.78 -3.03
N ASN A 269 -18.95 -2.75 -2.19
CA ASN A 269 -18.14 -3.89 -2.58
C ASN A 269 -19.06 -5.02 -3.04
N THR A 270 -18.95 -5.38 -4.30
CA THR A 270 -19.66 -6.49 -4.93
C THR A 270 -18.74 -7.70 -5.13
N VAL A 271 -19.25 -8.80 -5.68
CA VAL A 271 -18.44 -9.97 -6.02
C VAL A 271 -17.33 -9.64 -7.03
N ASN A 272 -17.60 -8.72 -7.96
CA ASN A 272 -16.73 -8.46 -9.12
C ASN A 272 -16.05 -7.10 -9.13
N ALA A 273 -16.55 -6.14 -8.36
CA ALA A 273 -16.05 -4.77 -8.41
C ALA A 273 -16.39 -3.98 -7.14
N VAL A 274 -15.63 -2.93 -6.91
CA VAL A 274 -15.93 -1.87 -5.96
C VAL A 274 -16.55 -0.71 -6.76
N LYS A 275 -17.74 -0.24 -6.38
CA LYS A 275 -18.47 0.78 -7.16
C LYS A 275 -18.95 1.96 -6.32
N LEU A 276 -18.82 3.17 -6.85
CA LEU A 276 -19.51 4.36 -6.38
C LEU A 276 -21.00 4.26 -6.71
N ILE A 277 -21.89 4.58 -5.76
CA ILE A 277 -23.35 4.37 -5.92
C ILE A 277 -24.20 5.62 -5.92
N ASP A 278 -23.77 6.69 -5.33
CA ASP A 278 -24.59 7.90 -5.19
C ASP A 278 -24.04 9.05 -6.04
N LEU A 279 -24.58 9.20 -7.25
CA LEU A 279 -24.28 10.31 -8.16
C LEU A 279 -25.18 11.54 -7.94
N GLY A 280 -25.99 11.54 -6.88
CA GLY A 280 -26.96 12.63 -6.62
C GLY A 280 -26.32 13.98 -6.25
N ALA A 281 -25.08 13.97 -5.81
CA ALA A 281 -24.28 15.17 -5.48
C ALA A 281 -23.25 15.53 -6.56
N VAL A 282 -23.22 14.80 -7.69
CA VAL A 282 -22.27 15.07 -8.78
C VAL A 282 -22.52 16.47 -9.34
N TYR A 283 -21.47 17.26 -9.42
CA TYR A 283 -21.45 18.64 -9.85
C TYR A 283 -20.68 18.77 -11.16
N GLN A 284 -21.25 19.49 -12.13
CA GLN A 284 -20.57 19.83 -13.36
C GLN A 284 -19.85 21.18 -13.21
N ILE A 285 -18.57 21.22 -13.47
CA ILE A 285 -17.74 22.42 -13.32
C ILE A 285 -18.30 23.55 -14.18
N GLY A 286 -18.52 24.74 -13.58
CA GLY A 286 -19.05 25.92 -14.24
C GLY A 286 -20.57 26.12 -14.15
N MET A 287 -21.33 25.19 -13.56
CA MET A 287 -22.76 25.35 -13.30
C MET A 287 -22.99 25.94 -11.91
N SER A 288 -24.02 26.81 -11.78
CA SER A 288 -24.39 27.43 -10.49
C SER A 288 -25.43 26.55 -9.79
N THR A 289 -25.03 25.77 -8.79
CA THR A 289 -25.93 24.91 -8.00
C THR A 289 -25.60 24.95 -6.51
N VAL A 290 -26.51 24.44 -5.69
CA VAL A 290 -26.32 24.31 -4.24
C VAL A 290 -25.30 23.20 -3.98
N HIS A 291 -24.26 23.51 -3.21
CA HIS A 291 -23.20 22.53 -2.89
C HIS A 291 -23.69 21.56 -1.81
N PHE A 292 -23.58 20.28 -2.12
CA PHE A 292 -23.89 19.19 -1.19
C PHE A 292 -22.59 18.61 -0.65
N GLY A 293 -22.59 18.21 0.62
CA GLY A 293 -21.46 17.53 1.25
C GLY A 293 -21.84 17.05 2.64
N THR A 294 -21.06 16.09 3.14
CA THR A 294 -21.26 15.52 4.47
C THR A 294 -20.24 16.13 5.43
N LYS A 295 -20.70 16.75 6.52
CA LYS A 295 -19.83 17.31 7.57
C LYS A 295 -18.80 16.27 8.07
N GLY A 296 -17.54 16.68 8.20
CA GLY A 296 -16.42 15.83 8.58
C GLY A 296 -15.74 15.09 7.43
N TYR A 297 -16.30 15.20 6.20
CA TYR A 297 -15.65 14.71 4.96
C TYR A 297 -15.35 15.85 3.99
N GLN A 298 -16.13 16.93 4.02
CA GLN A 298 -16.05 18.06 3.08
C GLN A 298 -14.80 18.91 3.34
N ALA A 299 -14.18 19.39 2.26
CA ALA A 299 -13.04 20.30 2.31
C ALA A 299 -13.46 21.70 2.81
N PRO A 300 -12.57 22.42 3.53
CA PRO A 300 -12.90 23.70 4.17
C PRO A 300 -13.33 24.79 3.19
N GLU A 301 -12.74 24.84 2.00
CA GLU A 301 -12.97 25.89 1.00
C GLU A 301 -14.30 25.76 0.24
N VAL A 302 -14.96 24.60 0.28
CA VAL A 302 -16.13 24.32 -0.57
C VAL A 302 -17.29 25.28 -0.28
N ALA A 303 -17.44 25.70 0.97
CA ALA A 303 -18.51 26.64 1.36
C ALA A 303 -18.33 28.04 0.74
N GLU A 304 -17.10 28.47 0.50
CA GLU A 304 -16.76 29.82 0.02
C GLU A 304 -16.45 29.84 -1.49
N SER A 305 -15.67 28.85 -1.95
CA SER A 305 -15.11 28.81 -3.32
C SER A 305 -15.80 27.79 -4.22
N GLY A 306 -16.67 26.95 -3.67
CA GLY A 306 -17.30 25.84 -4.39
C GLY A 306 -16.38 24.60 -4.50
N PRO A 307 -16.94 23.51 -5.08
CA PRO A 307 -16.21 22.26 -5.24
C PRO A 307 -15.16 22.34 -6.36
N SER A 308 -14.10 21.55 -6.22
CA SER A 308 -12.99 21.43 -7.16
C SER A 308 -12.43 20.01 -7.17
N VAL A 309 -11.55 19.69 -8.12
CA VAL A 309 -10.80 18.42 -8.12
C VAL A 309 -10.07 18.24 -6.78
N ALA A 310 -9.44 19.29 -6.27
CA ALA A 310 -8.74 19.24 -4.98
C ALA A 310 -9.68 18.96 -3.79
N SER A 311 -10.91 19.48 -3.82
CA SER A 311 -11.91 19.18 -2.77
C SER A 311 -12.43 17.75 -2.85
N ASP A 312 -12.57 17.18 -4.05
CA ASP A 312 -12.92 15.76 -4.21
C ASP A 312 -11.81 14.86 -3.64
N LEU A 313 -10.55 15.13 -3.99
CA LEU A 313 -9.42 14.37 -3.47
C LEU A 313 -9.24 14.51 -1.95
N TYR A 314 -9.63 15.67 -1.38
CA TYR A 314 -9.71 15.82 0.08
C TYR A 314 -10.72 14.84 0.69
N THR A 315 -11.91 14.68 0.10
CA THR A 315 -12.90 13.71 0.61
C THR A 315 -12.39 12.26 0.55
N VAL A 316 -11.58 11.93 -0.46
CA VAL A 316 -10.92 10.62 -0.57
C VAL A 316 -9.93 10.42 0.58
N GLY A 317 -9.07 11.40 0.84
CA GLY A 317 -8.12 11.36 1.96
C GLY A 317 -8.82 11.24 3.32
N ARG A 318 -9.87 12.04 3.56
CA ARG A 318 -10.68 11.97 4.80
C ARG A 318 -11.33 10.60 4.97
N THR A 319 -11.89 10.07 3.89
CA THR A 319 -12.52 8.74 3.92
C THR A 319 -11.50 7.66 4.26
N LEU A 320 -10.31 7.68 3.64
CA LEU A 320 -9.24 6.73 3.96
C LEU A 320 -8.82 6.81 5.42
N ALA A 321 -8.61 8.04 5.95
CA ALA A 321 -8.27 8.24 7.36
C ALA A 321 -9.31 7.65 8.32
N ILE A 322 -10.61 7.86 8.03
CA ILE A 322 -11.73 7.35 8.84
C ILE A 322 -11.86 5.82 8.71
N LEU A 323 -11.54 5.25 7.55
CA LEU A 323 -11.55 3.80 7.36
C LEU A 323 -10.46 3.10 8.18
N CYS A 324 -9.28 3.74 8.29
CA CYS A 324 -8.14 3.20 9.02
C CYS A 324 -8.20 3.45 10.54
N ALA A 325 -8.73 4.59 10.98
CA ALA A 325 -8.57 5.07 12.36
C ALA A 325 -9.88 5.38 13.12
N ASP A 326 -11.00 5.62 12.44
CA ASP A 326 -12.34 5.90 13.01
C ASP A 326 -12.33 6.86 14.23
N PHE A 327 -11.71 8.02 14.10
CA PHE A 327 -11.68 9.01 15.16
C PHE A 327 -13.05 9.73 15.30
N GLU A 328 -13.56 9.79 16.55
CA GLU A 328 -14.94 10.21 16.84
C GLU A 328 -15.19 11.72 16.65
N GLU A 329 -14.20 12.57 16.99
CA GLU A 329 -14.33 14.04 16.97
C GLU A 329 -14.16 14.65 15.56
N ARG A 330 -14.37 13.88 14.47
CA ARG A 330 -14.19 14.31 13.08
C ARG A 330 -15.10 15.47 12.63
N THR A 331 -16.15 15.77 13.38
CA THR A 331 -17.08 16.86 13.09
C THR A 331 -16.94 18.06 14.04
N THR A 332 -15.94 18.03 14.91
CA THR A 332 -15.65 19.06 15.92
C THR A 332 -14.17 19.38 15.96
N LYS A 333 -13.39 18.75 16.85
CA LYS A 333 -11.94 18.99 17.02
C LYS A 333 -11.15 18.72 15.71
N TYR A 334 -11.51 17.65 14.99
CA TYR A 334 -10.84 17.22 13.77
C TYR A 334 -11.65 17.46 12.50
N GLU A 335 -12.48 18.51 12.47
CA GLU A 335 -13.34 18.82 11.30
C GLU A 335 -12.48 19.01 10.04
N TYR A 336 -11.35 19.73 10.16
CA TYR A 336 -10.41 19.99 9.06
C TYR A 336 -8.96 19.56 9.37
N ALA A 337 -8.75 18.75 10.38
CA ALA A 337 -7.46 18.24 10.78
C ALA A 337 -7.47 16.71 10.93
N LEU A 338 -6.32 16.11 11.13
CA LEU A 338 -6.16 14.70 11.51
C LEU A 338 -5.55 14.61 12.92
N PRO A 339 -5.91 13.58 13.72
CA PRO A 339 -5.17 13.27 14.94
C PRO A 339 -3.73 12.89 14.62
N GLY A 340 -2.82 13.15 15.56
CA GLY A 340 -1.39 12.85 15.39
C GLY A 340 -1.04 11.39 15.71
N PRO A 341 0.22 11.00 15.44
CA PRO A 341 0.74 9.66 15.74
C PRO A 341 0.68 9.31 17.24
N ALA A 342 0.77 10.31 18.13
CA ALA A 342 0.63 10.11 19.58
C ALA A 342 -0.80 9.67 19.98
N GLU A 343 -1.82 10.06 19.21
CA GLU A 343 -3.23 9.70 19.44
C GLU A 343 -3.60 8.43 18.67
N ILE A 344 -3.02 8.23 17.48
CA ILE A 344 -3.30 7.08 16.60
C ILE A 344 -1.98 6.36 16.29
N PRO A 345 -1.63 5.29 17.02
CA PRO A 345 -0.38 4.54 16.83
C PRO A 345 -0.17 3.97 15.42
N LEU A 346 -1.26 3.78 14.68
CA LEU A 346 -1.20 3.38 13.26
C LEU A 346 -0.38 4.38 12.44
N PHE A 347 -0.48 5.67 12.73
CA PHE A 347 0.19 6.73 11.99
C PHE A 347 1.70 6.79 12.27
N ASP A 348 2.12 6.37 13.46
CA ASP A 348 3.55 6.17 13.76
C ASP A 348 4.11 4.95 13.01
N LYS A 349 3.34 3.86 13.03
CA LYS A 349 3.73 2.61 12.35
C LYS A 349 3.84 2.78 10.82
N PHE A 350 2.96 3.57 10.21
CA PHE A 350 2.88 3.81 8.77
C PHE A 350 3.04 5.29 8.44
N ASP A 351 4.23 5.84 8.71
CA ASP A 351 4.56 7.26 8.52
C ASP A 351 4.27 7.77 7.10
N SER A 352 4.59 6.97 6.07
CA SER A 352 4.28 7.32 4.68
C SER A 352 2.77 7.49 4.44
N LEU A 353 1.95 6.64 5.04
CA LEU A 353 0.49 6.76 4.97
C LEU A 353 0.01 8.02 5.68
N TYR A 354 0.56 8.32 6.86
CA TYR A 354 0.20 9.53 7.58
C TYR A 354 0.56 10.80 6.81
N ARG A 355 1.76 10.89 6.23
CA ARG A 355 2.16 12.01 5.36
C ARG A 355 1.27 12.13 4.13
N PHE A 356 0.90 11.00 3.50
CA PHE A 356 -0.06 10.98 2.41
C PHE A 356 -1.42 11.56 2.82
N LEU A 357 -1.92 11.17 3.99
CA LEU A 357 -3.20 11.67 4.53
C LEU A 357 -3.12 13.15 4.86
N LEU A 358 -2.01 13.63 5.45
CA LEU A 358 -1.78 15.06 5.71
C LEU A 358 -1.79 15.86 4.41
N ARG A 359 -1.10 15.39 3.37
CA ARG A 359 -1.12 16.04 2.05
C ARG A 359 -2.52 16.02 1.43
N ALA A 360 -3.19 14.87 1.44
CA ALA A 360 -4.53 14.74 0.86
C ALA A 360 -5.57 15.63 1.55
N THR A 361 -5.41 15.88 2.85
CA THR A 361 -6.32 16.67 3.68
C THR A 361 -5.74 18.02 4.10
N ALA A 362 -4.74 18.53 3.37
CA ALA A 362 -4.18 19.86 3.62
C ALA A 362 -5.25 20.93 3.52
N PHE A 363 -5.13 21.98 4.33
CA PHE A 363 -6.13 23.05 4.37
C PHE A 363 -6.17 23.82 3.05
N GLY A 364 -5.01 24.17 2.49
CA GLY A 364 -4.86 24.82 1.20
C GLY A 364 -5.04 23.83 0.04
N PRO A 365 -5.95 24.10 -0.94
CA PRO A 365 -6.18 23.20 -2.08
C PRO A 365 -4.92 22.94 -2.93
N ALA A 366 -4.05 23.92 -3.09
CA ALA A 366 -2.80 23.82 -3.86
C ALA A 366 -1.77 22.87 -3.22
N GLU A 367 -1.83 22.68 -1.90
CA GLU A 367 -0.93 21.77 -1.18
C GLU A 367 -1.27 20.29 -1.38
N ARG A 368 -2.49 20.00 -1.88
CA ARG A 368 -3.02 18.64 -2.08
C ARG A 368 -2.47 17.99 -3.36
N PHE A 369 -2.97 16.81 -3.67
CA PHE A 369 -2.72 16.15 -4.96
C PHE A 369 -3.43 16.90 -6.09
N ALA A 370 -2.73 17.07 -7.21
CA ALA A 370 -3.28 17.78 -8.36
C ALA A 370 -4.28 16.93 -9.16
N SER A 371 -4.17 15.61 -9.08
CA SER A 371 -5.04 14.67 -9.80
C SER A 371 -5.26 13.35 -9.06
N ALA A 372 -6.33 12.65 -9.42
CA ALA A 372 -6.58 11.29 -8.95
C ALA A 372 -5.48 10.30 -9.36
N ALA A 373 -4.85 10.53 -10.51
CA ALA A 373 -3.76 9.71 -11.00
C ALA A 373 -2.50 9.88 -10.14
N GLU A 374 -2.11 11.11 -9.80
CA GLU A 374 -1.01 11.40 -8.89
C GLU A 374 -1.27 10.78 -7.50
N MET A 375 -2.46 11.03 -6.95
CA MET A 375 -2.86 10.48 -5.66
C MET A 375 -2.78 8.94 -5.66
N ARG A 376 -3.28 8.30 -6.73
CA ARG A 376 -3.25 6.85 -6.87
C ARG A 376 -1.82 6.31 -6.97
N ALA A 377 -0.93 6.97 -7.72
CA ALA A 377 0.46 6.54 -7.86
C ALA A 377 1.18 6.51 -6.51
N GLN A 378 1.03 7.56 -5.69
CA GLN A 378 1.62 7.61 -4.36
C GLN A 378 1.00 6.58 -3.41
N LEU A 379 -0.33 6.42 -3.43
CA LEU A 379 -1.01 5.46 -2.56
C LEU A 379 -0.68 4.00 -2.92
N LEU A 380 -0.45 3.72 -4.20
CA LEU A 380 -0.02 2.40 -4.66
C LEU A 380 1.32 2.00 -4.05
N LEU A 381 2.32 2.88 -4.06
CA LEU A 381 3.63 2.61 -3.46
C LEU A 381 3.52 2.42 -1.93
N ILE A 382 2.66 3.20 -1.27
CA ILE A 382 2.37 3.04 0.16
C ILE A 382 1.69 1.70 0.44
N GLN A 383 0.85 1.20 -0.46
CA GLN A 383 0.25 -0.14 -0.31
C GLN A 383 1.32 -1.24 -0.27
N TYR A 384 2.33 -1.16 -1.13
CA TYR A 384 3.46 -2.10 -1.08
C TYR A 384 4.21 -2.00 0.26
N GLU A 385 4.42 -0.79 0.78
CA GLU A 385 5.06 -0.58 2.08
C GLU A 385 4.25 -1.19 3.24
N VAL A 386 2.94 -0.97 3.25
CA VAL A 386 2.03 -1.54 4.25
C VAL A 386 2.04 -3.07 4.18
N VAL A 387 1.94 -3.64 2.98
CA VAL A 387 1.95 -5.10 2.79
C VAL A 387 3.29 -5.70 3.18
N ALA A 388 4.42 -5.07 2.81
CA ALA A 388 5.76 -5.50 3.21
C ALA A 388 5.93 -5.51 4.73
N THR A 389 5.37 -4.53 5.42
CA THR A 389 5.42 -4.43 6.89
C THR A 389 4.55 -5.49 7.57
N LEU A 390 3.40 -5.85 6.99
CA LEU A 390 2.43 -6.76 7.59
C LEU A 390 2.66 -8.23 7.25
N ARG A 391 3.17 -8.53 6.06
CA ARG A 391 3.20 -9.90 5.50
C ARG A 391 4.60 -10.37 5.09
N GLY A 392 5.60 -9.50 5.11
CA GLY A 392 6.96 -9.78 4.65
C GLY A 392 7.30 -9.04 3.37
N ASP A 393 8.56 -9.15 2.96
CA ASP A 393 9.14 -8.36 1.89
C ASP A 393 8.38 -8.51 0.56
N VAL A 394 8.03 -7.39 -0.06
CA VAL A 394 7.33 -7.30 -1.34
C VAL A 394 7.99 -6.22 -2.19
N GLU A 395 8.41 -6.58 -3.39
CA GLU A 395 9.04 -5.63 -4.30
C GLU A 395 8.00 -4.71 -4.94
N ALA A 396 8.13 -3.40 -4.66
CA ALA A 396 7.31 -2.36 -5.26
C ALA A 396 7.67 -2.14 -6.74
N PRO A 397 6.74 -1.60 -7.56
CA PRO A 397 7.05 -1.19 -8.91
C PRO A 397 8.21 -0.20 -8.95
N ARG A 398 8.96 -0.21 -10.04
CA ARG A 398 10.05 0.76 -10.22
C ARG A 398 9.49 2.18 -10.23
N SER A 399 10.23 3.09 -9.60
CA SER A 399 9.89 4.51 -9.65
C SER A 399 9.87 5.02 -11.09
N THR A 400 8.88 5.86 -11.41
CA THR A 400 8.79 6.62 -12.67
C THR A 400 9.41 8.01 -12.54
N ILE A 401 9.91 8.35 -11.35
CA ILE A 401 10.47 9.67 -11.02
C ILE A 401 11.98 9.59 -10.81
N PHE A 402 12.45 8.49 -10.26
CA PHE A 402 13.85 8.29 -9.89
C PHE A 402 14.51 7.14 -10.65
N THR A 403 15.81 7.30 -10.91
CA THR A 403 16.61 6.22 -11.46
C THR A 403 16.80 5.10 -10.45
N PRO A 404 16.99 3.83 -10.89
CA PRO A 404 17.44 2.76 -10.01
C PRO A 404 18.80 3.10 -9.37
N GLU A 405 19.12 2.45 -8.23
CA GLU A 405 20.42 2.56 -7.58
C GLU A 405 21.53 2.13 -8.54
N GLN A 406 22.50 3.01 -8.78
CA GLN A 406 23.66 2.73 -9.64
C GLN A 406 24.88 2.30 -8.82
N ARG A 407 25.00 2.77 -7.59
CA ARG A 407 26.09 2.53 -6.66
C ARG A 407 25.53 2.37 -5.25
N ALA A 408 25.94 1.33 -4.55
CA ALA A 408 25.53 1.07 -3.17
C ALA A 408 26.43 1.81 -2.16
N ALA A 409 25.83 2.43 -1.17
CA ALA A 409 26.48 3.01 0.01
C ALA A 409 26.78 1.93 1.06
N VAL A 410 27.79 1.10 0.79
CA VAL A 410 28.08 -0.12 1.56
C VAL A 410 28.80 0.18 2.88
N GLU A 411 29.83 1.04 2.86
CA GLU A 411 30.72 1.28 4.00
C GLU A 411 30.30 2.47 4.87
N GLY A 412 29.44 3.33 4.36
CA GLY A 412 28.96 4.52 5.04
C GLY A 412 27.94 5.26 4.20
N VAL A 413 27.48 6.43 4.67
CA VAL A 413 26.65 7.32 3.88
C VAL A 413 27.42 7.86 2.68
N ASP A 414 26.90 7.63 1.48
CA ASP A 414 27.45 8.15 0.23
C ASP A 414 26.37 8.92 -0.55
N PRO A 415 26.42 10.25 -0.60
CA PRO A 415 25.43 11.03 -1.35
C PRO A 415 25.35 10.70 -2.85
N ASN A 416 26.39 10.07 -3.41
CA ASN A 416 26.38 9.64 -4.80
C ASN A 416 25.62 8.32 -5.03
N ALA A 417 25.22 7.64 -3.96
CA ALA A 417 24.35 6.48 -4.01
C ALA A 417 22.86 6.87 -4.11
N LEU A 418 22.51 8.12 -3.84
CA LEU A 418 21.12 8.59 -3.98
C LEU A 418 20.66 8.54 -5.44
N PRO A 419 19.39 8.19 -5.68
CA PRO A 419 18.85 8.12 -7.03
C PRO A 419 18.79 9.52 -7.67
N LYS A 420 18.98 9.56 -8.99
CA LYS A 420 18.85 10.78 -9.78
C LYS A 420 17.40 10.91 -10.26
N LEU A 421 17.01 12.14 -10.57
CA LEU A 421 15.72 12.40 -11.23
C LEU A 421 15.75 11.83 -12.66
N LEU A 422 14.65 11.21 -13.07
CA LEU A 422 14.42 10.83 -14.47
C LEU A 422 14.05 12.06 -15.30
N ASP A 423 14.47 12.06 -16.56
CA ASP A 423 14.12 13.12 -17.53
C ASP A 423 12.63 12.96 -17.91
N ARG A 424 11.87 14.02 -17.73
CA ARG A 424 10.44 14.10 -18.06
C ARG A 424 10.17 14.94 -19.32
N SER A 425 11.17 15.09 -20.18
CA SER A 425 11.01 15.74 -21.49
C SER A 425 10.01 14.94 -22.34
N GLY A 426 8.82 15.45 -22.50
CA GLY A 426 7.72 14.76 -23.20
C GLY A 426 6.45 14.63 -22.39
N ASP A 427 6.53 14.85 -21.07
CA ASP A 427 5.36 15.05 -20.21
C ASP A 427 4.84 16.50 -20.39
N ASP A 428 3.71 16.84 -19.79
CA ASP A 428 3.13 18.20 -19.79
C ASP A 428 3.93 19.22 -18.95
N VAL A 429 5.26 19.02 -18.84
CA VAL A 429 6.17 19.91 -18.10
C VAL A 429 6.73 20.96 -19.05
N PRO A 430 6.72 22.27 -18.68
CA PRO A 430 7.30 23.30 -19.50
C PRO A 430 8.78 23.05 -19.80
N LEU A 431 9.16 23.07 -21.09
CA LEU A 431 10.54 22.80 -21.55
C LEU A 431 11.61 23.66 -20.82
N PRO A 432 11.39 24.96 -20.52
CA PRO A 432 12.37 25.76 -19.77
C PRO A 432 12.59 25.23 -18.33
N LEU A 433 11.54 24.78 -17.65
CA LEU A 433 11.63 24.25 -16.30
C LEU A 433 12.42 22.94 -16.30
N GLU A 434 12.10 22.03 -17.20
CA GLU A 434 12.81 20.75 -17.34
C GLU A 434 14.31 20.96 -17.70
N ALA A 435 14.60 21.94 -18.54
CA ALA A 435 15.99 22.31 -18.86
C ALA A 435 16.76 22.83 -17.63
N SER A 436 16.11 23.61 -16.76
CA SER A 436 16.72 24.12 -15.53
C SER A 436 16.98 23.00 -14.53
N ILE A 437 16.05 22.03 -14.38
CA ILE A 437 16.22 20.85 -13.52
C ILE A 437 17.39 19.99 -14.00
N ARG A 438 17.49 19.74 -15.32
CA ARG A 438 18.63 19.02 -15.92
C ARG A 438 19.95 19.76 -15.72
N ALA A 439 19.95 21.09 -15.84
CA ALA A 439 21.14 21.90 -15.58
C ALA A 439 21.62 21.76 -14.14
N ALA A 440 20.70 21.85 -13.15
CA ALA A 440 21.03 21.65 -11.74
C ALA A 440 21.55 20.23 -11.44
N GLN A 441 20.93 19.20 -12.04
CA GLN A 441 21.42 17.81 -11.92
C GLN A 441 22.83 17.66 -12.54
N SER A 442 23.08 18.29 -13.68
CA SER A 442 24.39 18.25 -14.34
C SER A 442 25.49 18.96 -13.53
N LEU A 443 25.15 20.07 -12.86
CA LEU A 443 26.05 20.75 -11.93
C LEU A 443 26.41 19.87 -10.74
N LEU A 444 25.42 19.15 -10.16
CA LEU A 444 25.67 18.16 -9.11
C LEU A 444 26.61 17.06 -9.59
N ASP A 445 26.39 16.52 -10.78
CA ASP A 445 27.23 15.45 -11.35
C ASP A 445 28.67 15.93 -11.65
N ALA A 446 28.82 17.20 -12.02
CA ALA A 446 30.12 17.84 -12.21
C ALA A 446 30.82 18.28 -10.91
N GLY A 447 30.18 18.11 -9.75
CA GLY A 447 30.72 18.56 -8.46
C GLY A 447 30.68 20.06 -8.23
N ARG A 448 29.96 20.85 -9.09
CA ARG A 448 29.82 22.32 -8.98
C ARG A 448 28.68 22.68 -8.03
N ILE A 449 28.82 22.26 -6.75
CA ILE A 449 27.74 22.27 -5.78
C ILE A 449 27.23 23.66 -5.43
N ASP A 450 28.12 24.66 -5.41
CA ASP A 450 27.75 26.04 -5.05
C ASP A 450 26.86 26.72 -6.11
N GLU A 451 26.91 26.25 -7.37
CA GLU A 451 26.07 26.78 -8.44
C GLU A 451 24.66 26.16 -8.47
N VAL A 452 24.47 25.01 -7.85
CA VAL A 452 23.16 24.34 -7.78
C VAL A 452 22.13 25.22 -7.11
N ASP A 453 22.49 25.88 -5.99
CA ASP A 453 21.57 26.72 -5.23
C ASP A 453 21.03 27.91 -6.05
N ALA A 454 21.86 28.52 -6.91
CA ALA A 454 21.43 29.61 -7.78
C ALA A 454 20.40 29.13 -8.82
N VAL A 455 20.63 27.96 -9.44
CA VAL A 455 19.68 27.36 -10.38
C VAL A 455 18.40 26.96 -9.69
N CYS A 456 18.48 26.29 -8.53
CA CYS A 456 17.30 25.92 -7.74
C CYS A 456 16.48 27.14 -7.31
N ALA A 457 17.12 28.24 -6.91
CA ALA A 457 16.43 29.49 -6.60
C ALA A 457 15.67 30.07 -7.80
N SER A 458 16.24 29.95 -9.02
CA SER A 458 15.55 30.38 -10.24
C SER A 458 14.34 29.50 -10.59
N ILE A 459 14.42 28.20 -10.31
CA ILE A 459 13.29 27.25 -10.47
C ILE A 459 12.17 27.60 -9.50
N GLU A 460 12.48 27.79 -8.22
CA GLU A 460 11.51 28.14 -7.17
C GLU A 460 10.84 29.51 -7.39
N ALA A 461 11.57 30.45 -7.98
CA ALA A 461 11.00 31.75 -8.36
C ALA A 461 9.99 31.63 -9.53
N ALA A 462 10.16 30.64 -10.41
CA ALA A 462 9.26 30.37 -11.52
C ALA A 462 8.08 29.47 -11.08
N ASP A 463 8.34 28.49 -10.23
CA ASP A 463 7.37 27.56 -9.68
C ASP A 463 7.75 27.22 -8.21
N PRO A 464 7.11 27.87 -7.23
CA PRO A 464 7.39 27.64 -5.81
C PRO A 464 7.07 26.21 -5.32
N ASP A 465 6.21 25.49 -6.03
CA ASP A 465 5.78 24.14 -5.68
C ASP A 465 6.63 23.04 -6.34
N GLU A 466 7.66 23.40 -7.09
CA GLU A 466 8.55 22.46 -7.78
C GLU A 466 9.52 21.77 -6.81
N TRP A 467 9.08 20.67 -6.24
CA TRP A 467 9.80 19.88 -5.23
C TRP A 467 11.15 19.30 -5.72
N ARG A 468 11.36 19.17 -7.05
CA ARG A 468 12.62 18.64 -7.60
C ARG A 468 13.79 19.60 -7.34
N ALA A 469 13.55 20.91 -7.29
CA ALA A 469 14.55 21.88 -6.87
C ALA A 469 14.97 21.64 -5.41
N THR A 470 14.00 21.41 -4.52
CA THR A 470 14.25 21.09 -3.11
C THR A 470 15.04 19.77 -2.97
N TRP A 471 14.73 18.75 -3.79
CA TRP A 471 15.49 17.50 -3.85
C TRP A 471 16.96 17.73 -4.19
N LEU A 472 17.24 18.46 -5.27
CA LEU A 472 18.61 18.75 -5.73
C LEU A 472 19.39 19.58 -4.70
N ARG A 473 18.74 20.54 -4.04
CA ARG A 473 19.33 21.31 -2.93
C ARG A 473 19.65 20.42 -1.73
N GLY A 474 18.80 19.46 -1.41
CA GLY A 474 19.07 18.46 -0.36
C GLY A 474 20.33 17.66 -0.65
N ILE A 475 20.51 17.16 -1.90
CA ILE A 475 21.72 16.44 -2.30
C ILE A 475 22.95 17.36 -2.22
N ALA A 476 22.84 18.62 -2.68
CA ALA A 476 23.92 19.59 -2.57
C ALA A 476 24.32 19.83 -1.11
N GLY A 477 23.37 19.97 -0.20
CA GLY A 477 23.59 20.11 1.22
C GLY A 477 24.35 18.92 1.82
N LEU A 478 23.93 17.67 1.51
CA LEU A 478 24.65 16.47 1.94
C LEU A 478 26.11 16.45 1.46
N ARG A 479 26.36 16.84 0.20
CA ARG A 479 27.71 16.84 -0.37
C ARG A 479 28.61 17.93 0.25
N ARG A 480 28.02 19.05 0.73
CA ARG A 480 28.74 20.10 1.46
C ARG A 480 28.96 19.76 2.93
N GLY A 481 28.27 18.75 3.44
CA GLY A 481 28.28 18.42 4.89
C GLY A 481 27.27 19.24 5.71
N ASP A 482 26.38 20.01 5.06
CA ASP A 482 25.27 20.70 5.73
C ASP A 482 24.08 19.75 5.91
N ILE A 483 24.22 18.82 6.86
CA ILE A 483 23.29 17.72 7.05
C ILE A 483 21.91 18.23 7.49
N SER A 484 21.88 19.26 8.33
CA SER A 484 20.62 19.82 8.87
C SER A 484 19.78 20.47 7.77
N ALA A 485 20.41 21.25 6.85
CA ALA A 485 19.71 21.81 5.70
C ALA A 485 19.24 20.73 4.74
N ALA A 486 20.09 19.72 4.46
CA ALA A 486 19.74 18.58 3.63
C ALA A 486 18.52 17.80 4.20
N ARG A 487 18.52 17.53 5.49
CA ARG A 487 17.42 16.87 6.18
C ARG A 487 16.09 17.61 6.00
N LYS A 488 16.08 18.92 6.18
CA LYS A 488 14.88 19.75 5.96
C LYS A 488 14.36 19.65 4.53
N CYS A 489 15.25 19.70 3.54
CA CYS A 489 14.88 19.53 2.15
C CYS A 489 14.24 18.14 1.90
N PHE A 490 14.87 17.07 2.40
CA PHE A 490 14.35 15.72 2.20
C PHE A 490 13.02 15.46 2.95
N GLU A 491 12.83 16.07 4.13
CA GLU A 491 11.53 16.05 4.84
C GLU A 491 10.42 16.68 3.99
N GLN A 492 10.68 17.82 3.36
CA GLN A 492 9.73 18.50 2.48
C GLN A 492 9.39 17.62 1.25
N VAL A 493 10.42 17.05 0.62
CA VAL A 493 10.21 16.15 -0.53
C VAL A 493 9.44 14.91 -0.13
N TYR A 494 9.77 14.31 1.02
CA TYR A 494 9.04 13.14 1.54
C TYR A 494 7.58 13.46 1.86
N ALA A 495 7.28 14.64 2.39
CA ALA A 495 5.90 15.09 2.58
C ALA A 495 5.15 15.25 1.24
N ARG A 496 5.84 15.66 0.17
CA ARG A 496 5.25 15.87 -1.16
C ARG A 496 5.02 14.58 -1.93
N ILE A 497 5.96 13.61 -1.86
CA ILE A 497 5.89 12.32 -2.56
C ILE A 497 6.14 11.14 -1.59
N PRO A 498 5.23 10.92 -0.63
CA PRO A 498 5.44 9.99 0.48
C PRO A 498 5.52 8.52 0.08
N GLY A 499 5.05 8.15 -1.10
CA GLY A 499 5.17 6.78 -1.63
C GLY A 499 6.57 6.42 -2.11
N GLU A 500 7.35 7.41 -2.59
CA GLU A 500 8.64 7.17 -3.23
C GLU A 500 9.73 6.73 -2.24
N THR A 501 10.61 5.83 -2.69
CA THR A 501 11.74 5.32 -1.88
C THR A 501 12.93 6.28 -1.83
N GLY A 502 13.12 7.10 -2.88
CA GLY A 502 14.23 8.07 -2.98
C GLY A 502 14.32 9.02 -1.78
N PRO A 503 13.24 9.78 -1.46
CA PRO A 503 13.24 10.70 -0.32
C PRO A 503 13.46 9.99 1.04
N LYS A 504 12.93 8.78 1.21
CA LYS A 504 13.14 7.98 2.43
C LYS A 504 14.60 7.58 2.59
N LEU A 505 15.25 7.12 1.51
CA LEU A 505 16.68 6.80 1.53
C LEU A 505 17.54 8.02 1.83
N ALA A 506 17.24 9.16 1.20
CA ALA A 506 17.98 10.39 1.41
C ALA A 506 17.81 10.92 2.85
N LEU A 507 16.60 10.86 3.38
CA LEU A 507 16.31 11.22 4.76
C LEU A 507 16.99 10.27 5.76
N ALA A 508 17.05 8.96 5.44
CA ALA A 508 17.78 7.98 6.24
C ALA A 508 19.28 8.29 6.28
N PHE A 509 19.87 8.71 5.16
CA PHE A 509 21.27 9.15 5.08
C PHE A 509 21.53 10.37 5.96
N ALA A 510 20.64 11.36 5.90
CA ALA A 510 20.76 12.55 6.75
C ALA A 510 20.61 12.20 8.24
N ALA A 511 19.62 11.38 8.59
CA ALA A 511 19.39 10.94 9.96
C ALA A 511 20.57 10.13 10.54
N GLU A 512 21.14 9.18 9.75
CA GLU A 512 22.36 8.44 10.17
C GLU A 512 23.52 9.39 10.39
N SER A 513 23.71 10.39 9.51
CA SER A 513 24.79 11.36 9.62
C SER A 513 24.65 12.32 10.82
N GLU A 514 23.42 12.61 11.26
CA GLU A 514 23.14 13.40 12.47
C GLU A 514 23.16 12.58 13.76
N GLY A 515 23.19 11.24 13.65
CA GLY A 515 23.11 10.33 14.79
C GLY A 515 21.68 10.04 15.28
N ASP A 516 20.65 10.42 14.50
CA ASP A 516 19.25 10.04 14.74
C ASP A 516 19.02 8.59 14.25
N ILE A 517 19.64 7.66 14.95
CA ILE A 517 19.67 6.24 14.58
C ILE A 517 18.26 5.60 14.54
N PRO A 518 17.32 5.91 15.47
CA PRO A 518 15.97 5.37 15.40
C PRO A 518 15.24 5.76 14.11
N CYS A 519 15.35 7.03 13.68
CA CYS A 519 14.77 7.50 12.43
C CYS A 519 15.43 6.82 11.22
N ALA A 520 16.76 6.73 11.19
CA ALA A 520 17.50 6.06 10.13
C ALA A 520 17.09 4.60 9.98
N ILE A 521 17.02 3.83 11.07
CA ILE A 521 16.60 2.42 11.08
C ILE A 521 15.20 2.26 10.48
N ARG A 522 14.23 3.06 10.90
CA ARG A 522 12.85 2.99 10.42
C ARG A 522 12.79 3.20 8.89
N LEU A 523 13.48 4.20 8.39
CA LEU A 523 13.48 4.53 6.96
C LEU A 523 14.24 3.49 6.13
N TYR A 524 15.41 3.06 6.58
CA TYR A 524 16.17 1.99 5.94
C TYR A 524 15.40 0.65 5.90
N ASP A 525 14.73 0.28 7.01
CA ASP A 525 13.90 -0.94 7.07
C ASP A 525 12.79 -0.89 6.03
N THR A 526 12.07 0.25 5.94
CA THR A 526 11.02 0.47 4.96
C THR A 526 11.55 0.32 3.52
N VAL A 527 12.63 1.03 3.17
CA VAL A 527 13.19 1.00 1.81
C VAL A 527 13.73 -0.40 1.47
N SER A 528 14.43 -1.07 2.39
CA SER A 528 15.00 -2.40 2.13
C SER A 528 13.96 -3.49 1.93
N ARG A 529 12.75 -3.35 2.52
CA ARG A 529 11.62 -4.28 2.33
C ARG A 529 10.89 -4.07 1.01
N THR A 530 10.74 -2.82 0.60
CA THR A 530 9.93 -2.45 -0.57
C THR A 530 10.73 -2.31 -1.85
N SER A 531 12.03 -2.06 -1.73
CA SER A 531 12.96 -1.92 -2.86
C SER A 531 14.26 -2.69 -2.60
N PRO A 532 14.24 -4.02 -2.61
CA PRO A 532 15.44 -4.84 -2.38
C PRO A 532 16.63 -4.50 -3.29
N PRO A 533 16.42 -4.05 -4.57
CA PRO A 533 17.53 -3.59 -5.42
C PRO A 533 18.24 -2.33 -4.89
N THR A 534 17.61 -1.55 -4.00
CA THR A 534 18.23 -0.40 -3.32
C THR A 534 19.06 -0.89 -2.13
N THR A 535 20.20 -1.50 -2.44
CA THR A 535 21.01 -2.21 -1.44
C THR A 535 21.65 -1.29 -0.40
N SER A 536 21.81 0.01 -0.69
CA SER A 536 22.23 1.03 0.29
C SER A 536 21.36 1.02 1.55
N ALA A 537 20.06 0.76 1.40
CA ALA A 537 19.14 0.72 2.54
C ALA A 537 19.43 -0.49 3.46
N ALA A 538 19.68 -1.68 2.89
CA ALA A 538 20.04 -2.86 3.66
C ALA A 538 21.37 -2.68 4.41
N PHE A 539 22.39 -2.10 3.77
CA PHE A 539 23.67 -1.82 4.41
C PHE A 539 23.54 -0.72 5.47
N GLY A 540 22.73 0.34 5.23
CA GLY A 540 22.45 1.39 6.22
C GLY A 540 21.75 0.83 7.45
N LEU A 541 20.72 0.00 7.25
CA LEU A 541 20.03 -0.71 8.33
C LEU A 541 21.00 -1.56 9.15
N ALA A 542 21.85 -2.31 8.48
CA ALA A 542 22.84 -3.16 9.14
C ALA A 542 23.84 -2.33 9.97
N ARG A 543 24.40 -1.24 9.43
CA ARG A 543 25.33 -0.35 10.15
C ARG A 543 24.70 0.24 11.41
N CYS A 544 23.50 0.78 11.29
CA CYS A 544 22.77 1.35 12.42
C CYS A 544 22.45 0.28 13.48
N SER A 545 22.06 -0.93 13.06
CA SER A 545 21.73 -2.04 13.96
C SER A 545 22.96 -2.59 14.68
N ILE A 546 24.12 -2.69 14.00
CA ILE A 546 25.39 -3.08 14.61
C ILE A 546 25.76 -2.08 15.73
N GLY A 547 25.62 -0.79 15.47
CA GLY A 547 25.90 0.26 16.46
C GLY A 547 25.05 0.14 17.74
N LEU A 548 23.84 -0.44 17.64
CA LEU A 548 22.96 -0.72 18.77
C LEU A 548 23.13 -2.13 19.37
N GLY A 549 23.97 -2.99 18.79
CA GLY A 549 24.10 -4.38 19.21
C GLY A 549 22.95 -5.28 18.79
N GLU A 550 22.09 -4.84 17.85
CA GLU A 550 20.92 -5.58 17.37
C GLU A 550 21.31 -6.59 16.27
N ARG A 551 21.94 -7.65 16.70
CA ARG A 551 22.52 -8.68 15.82
C ARG A 551 21.53 -9.31 14.84
N GLU A 552 20.35 -9.71 15.32
CA GLU A 552 19.35 -10.37 14.48
C GLU A 552 18.83 -9.44 13.36
N ARG A 553 18.59 -8.16 13.68
CA ARG A 553 18.21 -7.16 12.68
C ARG A 553 19.33 -6.94 11.67
N THR A 554 20.59 -6.96 12.10
CA THR A 554 21.75 -6.85 11.19
C THR A 554 21.79 -8.00 10.19
N LEU A 555 21.63 -9.23 10.68
CA LEU A 555 21.60 -10.42 9.82
C LEU A 555 20.42 -10.40 8.86
N ASP A 556 19.25 -9.98 9.34
CA ASP A 556 18.06 -9.83 8.50
C ASP A 556 18.28 -8.79 7.40
N ALA A 557 18.87 -7.64 7.73
CA ALA A 557 19.19 -6.61 6.75
C ALA A 557 20.10 -7.13 5.62
N TYR A 558 21.18 -7.84 5.94
CA TYR A 558 22.06 -8.42 4.93
C TYR A 558 21.38 -9.54 4.12
N ARG A 559 20.45 -10.27 4.70
CA ARG A 559 19.67 -11.31 4.01
C ARG A 559 18.82 -10.76 2.89
N ARG A 560 18.31 -9.52 3.03
CA ARG A 560 17.48 -8.83 2.02
C ARG A 560 18.25 -8.40 0.77
N VAL A 561 19.58 -8.38 0.79
CA VAL A 561 20.37 -8.04 -0.41
C VAL A 561 20.20 -9.13 -1.47
N PRO A 562 19.64 -8.82 -2.68
CA PRO A 562 19.34 -9.81 -3.69
C PRO A 562 20.61 -10.46 -4.27
N HIS A 563 20.51 -11.74 -4.65
CA HIS A 563 21.63 -12.50 -5.23
C HIS A 563 22.24 -11.83 -6.49
N GLY A 564 21.40 -11.17 -7.32
CA GLY A 564 21.86 -10.47 -8.52
C GLY A 564 22.49 -9.08 -8.28
N ALA A 565 22.51 -8.58 -7.04
CA ALA A 565 23.09 -7.29 -6.73
C ALA A 565 24.63 -7.37 -6.72
N ARG A 566 25.30 -6.32 -7.23
CA ARG A 566 26.79 -6.22 -7.19
C ARG A 566 27.35 -6.29 -5.76
N SER A 567 26.59 -5.85 -4.78
CA SER A 567 26.93 -5.85 -3.35
C SER A 567 26.60 -7.17 -2.64
N TRP A 568 26.05 -8.18 -3.34
CA TRP A 568 25.60 -9.43 -2.72
C TRP A 568 26.72 -10.19 -2.01
N VAL A 569 27.87 -10.39 -2.67
CA VAL A 569 29.04 -11.08 -2.07
C VAL A 569 29.49 -10.33 -0.81
N LYS A 570 29.55 -8.99 -0.86
CA LYS A 570 29.89 -8.18 0.31
C LYS A 570 28.90 -8.38 1.46
N ALA A 571 27.61 -8.43 1.18
CA ALA A 571 26.59 -8.70 2.22
C ALA A 571 26.79 -10.09 2.85
N ARG A 572 27.14 -11.12 2.06
CA ARG A 572 27.43 -12.46 2.59
C ARG A 572 28.69 -12.47 3.45
N VAL A 573 29.75 -11.77 3.03
CA VAL A 573 30.95 -11.59 3.84
C VAL A 573 30.64 -10.93 5.18
N GLU A 574 29.87 -9.84 5.18
CA GLU A 574 29.46 -9.17 6.42
C GLU A 574 28.56 -10.06 7.28
N THR A 575 27.68 -10.86 6.67
CA THR A 575 26.90 -11.90 7.39
C THR A 575 27.82 -12.85 8.16
N VAL A 576 28.84 -13.39 7.50
CA VAL A 576 29.83 -14.28 8.15
C VAL A 576 30.50 -13.54 9.29
N ARG A 577 30.97 -12.30 9.08
CA ARG A 577 31.63 -11.51 10.12
C ARG A 577 30.76 -11.35 11.36
N VAL A 578 29.46 -11.02 11.19
CA VAL A 578 28.51 -10.88 12.30
C VAL A 578 28.27 -12.21 13.00
N LEU A 579 28.16 -13.31 12.26
CA LEU A 579 27.94 -14.65 12.82
C LEU A 579 29.10 -15.10 13.72
N ILE A 580 30.35 -14.83 13.31
CA ILE A 580 31.57 -15.25 14.04
C ILE A 580 32.12 -14.18 14.98
N GLN A 581 31.45 -13.02 15.11
CA GLN A 581 31.92 -11.92 15.97
C GLN A 581 31.58 -12.20 17.42
N ARG A 582 32.63 -12.23 18.28
CA ARG A 582 32.50 -12.22 19.73
C ARG A 582 32.41 -10.78 20.22
N THR A 583 31.47 -10.50 21.10
CA THR A 583 31.32 -9.23 21.80
C THR A 583 31.29 -9.49 23.32
N ASP A 584 31.30 -8.43 24.13
CA ASP A 584 31.23 -8.57 25.60
C ASP A 584 29.89 -9.22 26.05
N SER A 585 28.82 -9.02 25.28
CA SER A 585 27.49 -9.55 25.57
C SER A 585 27.11 -10.83 24.81
N TYR A 586 27.90 -11.23 23.81
CA TYR A 586 27.58 -12.35 22.94
C TYR A 586 28.79 -13.16 22.52
N SER A 587 28.69 -14.48 22.63
CA SER A 587 29.65 -15.41 22.08
C SER A 587 29.01 -16.28 20.99
N PRO A 588 29.64 -16.42 19.81
CA PRO A 588 29.11 -17.26 18.73
C PRO A 588 28.74 -18.65 19.20
N THR A 589 27.56 -19.13 18.82
CA THR A 589 27.10 -20.50 19.11
C THR A 589 27.52 -21.45 17.99
N TRP A 590 27.41 -22.79 18.22
CA TRP A 590 27.60 -23.77 17.15
C TRP A 590 26.66 -23.51 15.95
N SER A 591 25.42 -23.10 16.21
CA SER A 591 24.48 -22.77 15.13
C SER A 591 24.98 -21.60 14.26
N ASP A 592 25.62 -20.60 14.88
CA ASP A 592 26.21 -19.48 14.15
C ASP A 592 27.40 -19.91 13.29
N LEU A 593 28.24 -20.79 13.83
CA LEU A 593 29.44 -21.31 13.11
C LEU A 593 29.01 -22.18 11.92
N VAL A 594 27.99 -23.00 12.07
CA VAL A 594 27.41 -23.79 10.98
C VAL A 594 26.84 -22.88 9.90
N ALA A 595 25.98 -21.89 10.29
CA ALA A 595 25.44 -20.95 9.36
C ALA A 595 26.54 -20.13 8.63
N ALA A 596 27.58 -19.72 9.33
CA ALA A 596 28.74 -19.04 8.73
C ALA A 596 29.47 -19.90 7.71
N SER A 597 29.65 -21.21 8.02
CA SER A 597 30.25 -22.19 7.09
C SER A 597 29.42 -22.35 5.82
N GLU A 598 28.09 -22.51 5.96
CA GLU A 598 27.17 -22.63 4.82
C GLU A 598 27.19 -21.38 3.91
N VAL A 599 27.25 -20.18 4.51
CA VAL A 599 27.39 -18.94 3.75
C VAL A 599 28.73 -18.89 3.00
N LEU A 600 29.84 -19.28 3.63
CA LEU A 600 31.18 -19.32 3.00
C LEU A 600 31.24 -20.32 1.85
N ASP A 601 30.60 -21.47 1.98
CA ASP A 601 30.56 -22.49 0.94
C ASP A 601 29.76 -22.06 -0.28
N GLY A 602 28.81 -21.14 -0.08
CA GLY A 602 27.96 -20.58 -1.14
C GLY A 602 28.55 -19.37 -1.88
N ILE A 603 29.73 -18.88 -1.54
CA ILE A 603 30.36 -17.70 -2.16
C ILE A 603 31.78 -17.95 -2.65
N GLU A 604 32.15 -17.32 -3.77
CA GLU A 604 33.51 -17.28 -4.27
C GLU A 604 34.22 -16.03 -3.73
N LEU A 605 35.36 -16.24 -3.09
CA LEU A 605 36.20 -15.19 -2.52
C LEU A 605 37.64 -15.35 -2.95
N GLU A 606 38.38 -14.24 -3.01
CA GLU A 606 39.81 -14.24 -3.18
C GLU A 606 40.48 -15.03 -2.03
N PRO A 607 41.56 -15.80 -2.31
CA PRO A 607 42.19 -16.68 -1.33
C PRO A 607 42.53 -16.02 0.01
N PRO A 608 43.08 -14.79 0.08
CA PRO A 608 43.37 -14.16 1.35
C PRO A 608 42.11 -13.80 2.15
N GLN A 609 41.04 -13.32 1.47
CA GLN A 609 39.78 -12.96 2.13
C GLN A 609 39.05 -14.21 2.67
N ARG A 610 39.05 -15.29 1.90
CA ARG A 610 38.51 -16.59 2.34
C ARG A 610 39.27 -17.11 3.55
N ALA A 611 40.59 -17.12 3.49
CA ALA A 611 41.45 -17.58 4.58
C ALA A 611 41.29 -16.75 5.87
N GLU A 612 41.06 -15.44 5.76
CA GLU A 612 40.76 -14.58 6.94
C GLU A 612 39.49 -15.06 7.65
N LEU A 613 38.40 -15.23 6.91
CA LEU A 613 37.12 -15.62 7.47
C LEU A 613 37.11 -17.05 8.00
N GLU A 614 37.65 -18.00 7.25
CA GLU A 614 37.81 -19.39 7.70
C GLU A 614 38.67 -19.49 8.96
N GLY A 615 39.80 -18.77 9.01
CA GLY A 615 40.68 -18.75 10.17
C GLY A 615 40.01 -18.23 11.43
N ARG A 616 39.15 -17.19 11.32
CA ARG A 616 38.35 -16.66 12.44
C ARG A 616 37.26 -17.63 12.85
N LEU A 617 36.50 -18.18 11.90
CA LEU A 617 35.44 -19.16 12.14
C LEU A 617 35.96 -20.37 12.87
N LEU A 618 37.06 -20.97 12.37
CA LEU A 618 37.74 -22.11 12.99
C LEU A 618 38.32 -21.75 14.36
N GLY A 619 38.79 -20.53 14.56
CA GLY A 619 39.22 -20.00 15.85
C GLY A 619 38.15 -20.07 16.92
N GLU A 620 36.92 -19.61 16.59
CA GLU A 620 35.77 -19.72 17.47
C GLU A 620 35.35 -21.19 17.71
N ALA A 621 35.38 -22.03 16.66
CA ALA A 621 35.11 -23.46 16.78
C ALA A 621 36.11 -24.13 17.73
N LEU A 622 37.41 -23.82 17.64
CA LEU A 622 38.43 -24.32 18.54
C LEU A 622 38.17 -23.86 19.99
N ALA A 623 37.75 -22.63 20.21
CA ALA A 623 37.41 -22.13 21.54
C ALA A 623 36.25 -22.91 22.15
N GLN A 624 35.21 -23.23 21.36
CA GLN A 624 34.08 -24.03 21.83
C GLN A 624 34.49 -25.50 22.12
N LEU A 625 35.25 -26.13 21.24
CA LEU A 625 35.75 -27.49 21.49
C LEU A 625 36.55 -27.57 22.80
N ARG A 626 37.38 -26.58 23.07
CA ARG A 626 38.18 -26.50 24.32
C ARG A 626 37.38 -26.22 25.58
N SER A 627 36.26 -25.53 25.46
CA SER A 627 35.32 -25.33 26.58
C SER A 627 34.48 -26.57 26.88
N GLY A 628 34.60 -27.63 26.07
CA GLY A 628 33.81 -28.87 26.20
C GLY A 628 32.41 -28.77 25.59
N ALA A 629 32.12 -27.70 24.86
CA ALA A 629 30.85 -27.56 24.15
C ALA A 629 30.82 -28.51 22.95
N ALA A 630 29.89 -29.47 22.97
CA ALA A 630 29.75 -30.43 21.87
C ALA A 630 29.01 -29.78 20.68
N PRO A 631 29.40 -30.05 19.43
CA PRO A 631 28.64 -29.64 18.26
C PRO A 631 27.27 -30.30 18.22
N PRO A 632 26.27 -29.67 17.55
CA PRO A 632 24.94 -30.27 17.39
C PRO A 632 25.02 -31.65 16.72
N ALA A 633 24.04 -32.51 17.03
CA ALA A 633 23.95 -33.83 16.42
C ALA A 633 23.83 -33.71 14.88
N GLY A 634 24.69 -34.45 14.16
CA GLY A 634 24.78 -34.43 12.69
C GLY A 634 25.76 -33.42 12.10
N VAL A 635 26.33 -32.50 12.86
CA VAL A 635 27.37 -31.57 12.40
C VAL A 635 28.73 -32.20 12.59
N THR A 636 29.34 -32.66 11.49
CA THR A 636 30.60 -33.38 11.51
C THR A 636 31.78 -32.58 10.97
N ASN A 637 31.50 -31.50 10.22
CA ASN A 637 32.53 -30.67 9.59
C ASN A 637 32.13 -29.18 9.58
N LEU A 638 33.08 -28.29 9.42
CA LEU A 638 32.95 -26.87 9.12
C LEU A 638 33.95 -26.54 8.01
N VAL A 639 33.52 -25.76 7.01
CA VAL A 639 34.36 -25.39 5.84
C VAL A 639 35.12 -26.55 5.24
N GLY A 640 34.46 -27.72 5.15
CA GLY A 640 35.01 -28.94 4.63
C GLY A 640 36.00 -29.69 5.55
N LEU A 641 36.23 -29.22 6.77
CA LEU A 641 37.14 -29.81 7.74
C LEU A 641 36.40 -30.56 8.86
N PRO A 642 36.87 -31.77 9.28
CA PRO A 642 36.29 -32.47 10.41
C PRO A 642 36.42 -31.67 11.72
N LEU A 643 35.40 -31.77 12.59
CA LEU A 643 35.34 -31.07 13.88
C LEU A 643 36.16 -31.79 14.98
N THR A 644 37.41 -32.07 14.70
CA THR A 644 38.37 -32.50 15.73
C THR A 644 39.33 -31.34 16.08
N GLU A 645 39.81 -31.27 17.32
CA GLU A 645 40.77 -30.21 17.71
C GLU A 645 41.98 -30.18 16.77
N ARG A 646 42.44 -31.35 16.33
CA ARG A 646 43.59 -31.49 15.43
C ARG A 646 43.32 -30.91 14.05
N ASP A 647 42.18 -31.25 13.44
CA ASP A 647 41.84 -30.81 12.08
C ASP A 647 41.50 -29.33 12.05
N VAL A 648 40.76 -28.82 13.05
CA VAL A 648 40.47 -27.40 13.23
C VAL A 648 41.76 -26.58 13.39
N ARG A 649 42.73 -27.05 14.19
CA ARG A 649 44.06 -26.39 14.31
C ARG A 649 44.80 -26.39 12.98
N HIS A 650 44.77 -27.50 12.23
CA HIS A 650 45.39 -27.56 10.91
C HIS A 650 44.75 -26.57 9.93
N GLY A 651 43.43 -26.43 9.95
CA GLY A 651 42.72 -25.43 9.15
C GLY A 651 43.15 -24.00 9.49
N ILE A 652 43.23 -23.66 10.78
CA ILE A 652 43.69 -22.32 11.23
C ILE A 652 45.16 -22.09 10.80
N GLU A 653 46.04 -23.09 10.94
CA GLU A 653 47.44 -23.02 10.47
C GLU A 653 47.49 -22.74 8.96
N SER A 654 46.70 -23.48 8.16
CA SER A 654 46.62 -23.32 6.71
C SER A 654 46.12 -21.91 6.33
N ALA A 655 45.08 -21.39 7.01
CA ALA A 655 44.56 -20.05 6.81
C ALA A 655 45.64 -18.99 7.05
N TYR A 656 46.37 -19.05 8.18
CA TYR A 656 47.45 -18.09 8.45
C TYR A 656 48.61 -18.22 7.46
N ARG A 657 48.97 -19.43 6.98
CA ARG A 657 49.98 -19.60 5.94
C ARG A 657 49.54 -18.98 4.60
N THR A 658 48.29 -19.10 4.27
CA THR A 658 47.70 -18.42 3.08
C THR A 658 47.78 -16.90 3.24
N LEU A 659 47.37 -16.34 4.37
CA LEU A 659 47.48 -14.90 4.64
C LEU A 659 48.97 -14.45 4.56
N ALA A 660 49.92 -15.19 5.13
CA ALA A 660 51.34 -14.88 5.03
C ALA A 660 51.84 -14.84 3.58
N ARG A 661 51.35 -15.76 2.73
CA ARG A 661 51.73 -15.83 1.31
C ARG A 661 51.32 -14.60 0.52
N TYR A 662 50.08 -14.09 0.82
CA TYR A 662 49.50 -12.93 0.11
C TYR A 662 49.84 -11.59 0.77
N SER A 663 50.50 -11.55 1.95
CA SER A 663 50.87 -10.31 2.62
C SER A 663 51.99 -9.59 1.86
N ALA A 664 51.77 -8.32 1.50
CA ALA A 664 52.75 -7.48 0.84
C ALA A 664 53.88 -7.03 1.79
N ARG A 665 53.54 -6.78 3.08
CA ARG A 665 54.48 -6.28 4.11
C ARG A 665 55.19 -7.44 4.80
N ARG A 666 56.52 -7.31 4.96
CA ARG A 666 57.38 -8.34 5.65
C ARG A 666 56.92 -8.52 7.12
N SER A 667 56.56 -7.46 7.82
CA SER A 667 56.09 -7.52 9.21
C SER A 667 54.80 -8.32 9.36
N GLU A 668 53.84 -8.13 8.49
CA GLU A 668 52.57 -8.87 8.49
C GLU A 668 52.82 -10.37 8.15
N ARG A 669 53.70 -10.64 7.20
CA ARG A 669 54.08 -11.98 6.83
C ARG A 669 54.67 -12.75 8.03
N ILE A 670 55.59 -12.10 8.77
CA ILE A 670 56.20 -12.70 9.98
C ILE A 670 55.10 -12.94 11.03
N LEU A 671 54.24 -11.96 11.27
CA LEU A 671 53.13 -12.08 12.24
C LEU A 671 52.24 -13.29 11.92
N PHE A 672 51.84 -13.47 10.65
CA PHE A 672 50.99 -14.60 10.27
C PHE A 672 51.72 -15.93 10.35
N VAL A 673 53.02 -16.00 10.02
CA VAL A 673 53.83 -17.20 10.22
C VAL A 673 53.93 -17.58 11.70
N ASP A 674 54.14 -16.61 12.58
CA ASP A 674 54.21 -16.83 14.02
C ASP A 674 52.88 -17.34 14.58
N ARG A 675 51.72 -16.73 14.12
CA ARG A 675 50.41 -17.23 14.47
C ARG A 675 50.16 -18.64 13.96
N ALA A 676 50.52 -18.97 12.73
CA ALA A 676 50.44 -20.32 12.19
C ALA A 676 51.22 -21.33 13.07
N ASN A 677 52.42 -20.98 13.47
CA ASN A 677 53.27 -21.85 14.31
C ASN A 677 52.68 -22.01 15.73
N SER A 678 52.05 -20.97 16.31
CA SER A 678 51.47 -21.03 17.66
C SER A 678 50.25 -21.95 17.74
N VAL A 679 49.48 -22.07 16.65
CA VAL A 679 48.26 -22.89 16.58
C VAL A 679 48.56 -24.33 16.17
N ARG A 680 49.71 -24.61 15.57
CA ARG A 680 50.09 -25.90 15.07
C ARG A 680 49.89 -27.02 16.08
N ALA A 681 49.23 -28.10 15.67
CA ALA A 681 49.10 -29.29 16.50
C ALA A 681 50.48 -29.92 16.72
N ARG A 682 50.96 -30.01 17.99
CA ARG A 682 52.18 -30.72 18.31
C ARG A 682 51.87 -32.20 18.43
N SER A 683 52.35 -33.01 17.50
CA SER A 683 52.41 -34.48 17.70
C SER A 683 53.62 -34.81 18.55
N TRP A 684 53.38 -35.39 19.73
CA TRP A 684 54.43 -36.10 20.40
C TRP A 684 54.62 -37.39 19.59
N ILE A 685 55.78 -37.55 18.94
CA ILE A 685 56.27 -38.84 18.38
C ILE A 685 56.77 -39.69 19.51
#